data_3d2d6fe4275275c1d1f9c42a1c2afbcd
#
_entry.id   3d2d6fe4275275c1d1f9c42a1c2afbcd
#
_cell.length_a   1.000
_cell.length_b   1.000
_cell.length_c   1.000
_cell.angle_alpha   90.00
_cell.angle_beta   90.00
_cell.angle_gamma   90.00
#
_symmetry.space_group_name_H-M   'P 1'
#
loop_
_entity.id
_entity.type
_entity.pdbx_description
1 polymer ?
#
loop_
_entity_poly.entity_id
_entity_poly.type
_entity_poly.pdbx_seq_one_letter_code
_entity_poly.pdbx_strand_id
1 'polypeptide(L)'
;MRKFKAILGLMMLALLPSMVSAQMPNLKQPIPMDQAIRKGVLPNGMTYYIRHNEEPKNRASFYIMQNVGALLENDDQNGLAHFLEHMAFNGTKHFPGKEMLNTMEKNGVQFGSNINAYTSFNQTVYNLSSVPTDKDELVDKCLLVLNDWSNYLLLTGEEIDAERGVIGEEWRTRRNASFRMRSKFFPVLLKGSKWAERDIIGDLDIIKNFKYKTIRDFYHDWYRTDLQAIAIVGDIDVDAIEAKVKEMFSKIPAVENARPRPIFEVPEHEEMNYVLATDKEASNSSVELIVMHKDPKVKDLEYLRNKYAQKLYNKMLRARVSEIMQKGENACVGANSYYGGFVRGHNLYSIDATAKPNREAEAFKMIYTETERVKRHGFLASELGRAKADVLTELENEFKSKDKIDNDTYVRGMVNDYMEGKVATDPTFDFQFGQFAVQTLTLQEINALAAKWLTKKNRTIIVTGPAEGVKHATKAEIEKVIAEVEAADIAAYVDNTAGQSLVKEGEVKGGKIVSTKELPEFTATEWTLSNGAKVVFRKADYEKDQVSLKAWSKGGSSLYDNKDVVSAKCVGDFAGSYGVADFDAPTLRKLLAGKMANVSPYLGSLEEGFKGACTPKDFETMLQLLYLNFEKPRFDAEAHKAIVGRMAAQIKAMENNPKKAQGDSIKRIFTNYNSRVKLMNDDYIKSIDLKRMEEIYKDRFSDASDFTFMIVGNISKEEAKPLVEKYIGSLTDKDRTENWIDRKVESPEGLTEKKLYFPMEVSKGTVLVKMFNDAKYNAYNRITLDVIKDVLDLRYTAEIREKEGGTYGVGVYTDYSQFPKSEETMYIQFDCDPDKADHLKSICYREIDNLVKHGPSQEDLNKVILNLKKNREQSKHHNKYWSNAIKHFYVHGENTVDAANYEDILDNLTIKDVKKAAKKFFKKVNKVDVTLLPKK
;
A
#
# COMPACT_ATOMS: atom_id res chain seq x y z
N MET A 1 -38.32 9.69 54.00
CA MET A 1 -38.11 8.97 52.73
C MET A 1 -39.12 9.28 51.60
N ARG A 2 -39.92 10.34 51.69
CA ARG A 2 -40.90 10.74 50.66
C ARG A 2 -40.52 12.04 49.90
N LYS A 3 -39.46 12.73 50.29
CA LYS A 3 -38.97 13.96 49.63
C LYS A 3 -37.74 13.76 48.72
N PHE A 4 -37.16 12.56 48.68
CA PHE A 4 -36.02 12.26 47.81
C PHE A 4 -36.40 11.63 46.45
N LYS A 5 -37.67 11.19 46.32
CA LYS A 5 -38.17 10.65 45.02
C LYS A 5 -38.76 11.69 44.06
N ALA A 6 -39.00 12.91 44.54
CA ALA A 6 -39.53 13.99 43.73
C ALA A 6 -38.43 14.81 43.00
N ILE A 7 -37.17 14.75 43.45
CA ILE A 7 -36.04 15.46 42.87
C ILE A 7 -35.40 14.65 41.73
N LEU A 8 -35.48 13.31 41.75
CA LEU A 8 -34.99 12.46 40.69
C LEU A 8 -35.94 12.42 39.46
N GLY A 9 -37.22 12.76 39.61
CA GLY A 9 -38.21 12.85 38.52
C GLY A 9 -38.14 14.16 37.76
N LEU A 10 -37.60 15.24 38.33
CA LEU A 10 -37.44 16.53 37.65
C LEU A 10 -36.10 16.72 36.95
N MET A 11 -35.08 15.89 37.26
CA MET A 11 -33.81 15.90 36.51
C MET A 11 -33.81 15.01 35.25
N MET A 12 -34.81 14.13 35.07
CA MET A 12 -34.97 13.36 33.83
C MET A 12 -35.81 14.06 32.73
N LEU A 13 -36.45 15.19 33.05
CA LEU A 13 -37.19 15.98 32.04
C LEU A 13 -36.40 17.19 31.51
N ALA A 14 -35.16 17.42 31.97
CA ALA A 14 -34.32 18.54 31.52
C ALA A 14 -33.19 18.12 30.52
N LEU A 15 -33.20 16.87 30.02
CA LEU A 15 -32.37 16.41 28.92
C LEU A 15 -33.22 16.14 27.66
N LEU A 16 -34.13 17.02 27.34
CA LEU A 16 -34.48 17.23 25.96
C LEU A 16 -33.25 17.90 25.33
N PRO A 17 -32.65 17.34 24.30
CA PRO A 17 -31.68 18.09 23.53
C PRO A 17 -32.43 19.33 23.04
N SER A 18 -32.01 20.51 23.51
CA SER A 18 -32.29 21.74 22.80
C SER A 18 -31.83 21.46 21.37
N MET A 19 -32.79 21.23 20.46
CA MET A 19 -32.57 21.44 19.03
C MET A 19 -32.24 22.92 18.91
N VAL A 20 -30.98 23.28 19.15
CA VAL A 20 -30.42 24.45 18.54
C VAL A 20 -30.65 24.19 17.05
N SER A 21 -31.57 24.94 16.47
CA SER A 21 -31.69 25.10 15.04
C SER A 21 -30.33 25.66 14.61
N ALA A 22 -29.37 24.79 14.40
CA ALA A 22 -28.06 25.12 13.87
C ALA A 22 -28.41 25.60 12.46
N GLN A 23 -28.39 26.91 12.29
CA GLN A 23 -28.55 27.56 11.00
C GLN A 23 -27.55 26.90 10.07
N MET A 24 -28.03 26.32 8.96
CA MET A 24 -27.15 25.66 7.99
C MET A 24 -25.98 26.60 7.68
N PRO A 25 -24.73 26.18 7.81
CA PRO A 25 -23.61 27.05 7.50
C PRO A 25 -23.74 27.54 6.05
N ASN A 26 -23.35 28.78 5.78
CA ASN A 26 -23.28 29.28 4.42
C ASN A 26 -22.23 28.49 3.63
N LEU A 27 -22.65 27.54 2.82
CA LEU A 27 -21.79 26.64 2.06
C LEU A 27 -20.94 27.34 0.98
N LYS A 28 -21.21 28.63 0.71
CA LYS A 28 -20.40 29.45 -0.20
C LYS A 28 -19.20 30.12 0.47
N GLN A 29 -18.96 29.83 1.74
CA GLN A 29 -17.77 30.30 2.44
C GLN A 29 -16.54 29.51 2.02
N PRO A 30 -15.35 30.16 2.01
CA PRO A 30 -14.10 29.46 1.76
C PRO A 30 -13.83 28.40 2.84
N ILE A 31 -13.16 27.32 2.45
CA ILE A 31 -12.68 26.29 3.38
C ILE A 31 -11.60 26.91 4.28
N PRO A 32 -11.71 26.81 5.61
CA PRO A 32 -10.70 27.35 6.51
C PRO A 32 -9.40 26.53 6.47
N MET A 33 -8.28 27.21 6.37
CA MET A 33 -6.95 26.58 6.50
C MET A 33 -6.66 26.26 7.99
N ASP A 34 -5.90 25.19 8.22
CA ASP A 34 -5.35 24.88 9.54
C ASP A 34 -4.53 26.08 10.07
N GLN A 35 -4.97 26.63 11.21
CA GLN A 35 -4.33 27.81 11.85
C GLN A 35 -2.93 27.50 12.39
N ALA A 36 -2.57 26.24 12.56
CA ALA A 36 -1.22 25.84 12.94
C ALA A 36 -0.22 25.94 11.76
N ILE A 37 -0.71 26.11 10.54
CA ILE A 37 0.12 26.31 9.36
C ILE A 37 0.47 27.79 9.22
N ARG A 38 1.76 28.13 9.33
CA ARG A 38 2.31 29.40 8.94
C ARG A 38 2.56 29.42 7.44
N LYS A 39 1.63 30.04 6.67
CA LYS A 39 1.75 30.22 5.22
C LYS A 39 2.13 31.65 4.89
N GLY A 40 3.07 31.83 3.95
CA GLY A 40 3.43 33.14 3.44
C GLY A 40 3.98 33.10 2.02
N VAL A 41 4.20 34.26 1.44
CA VAL A 41 4.82 34.44 0.12
C VAL A 41 5.99 35.38 0.27
N LEU A 42 7.16 34.97 -0.20
CA LEU A 42 8.38 35.78 -0.20
C LEU A 42 8.32 36.88 -1.30
N PRO A 43 9.16 37.93 -1.18
CA PRO A 43 9.17 39.01 -2.17
C PRO A 43 9.45 38.56 -3.61
N ASN A 44 10.13 37.42 -3.79
CA ASN A 44 10.41 36.82 -5.10
C ASN A 44 9.31 35.91 -5.62
N GLY A 45 8.15 35.81 -4.93
CA GLY A 45 7.01 35.01 -5.33
C GLY A 45 6.97 33.58 -4.77
N MET A 46 8.02 33.10 -4.10
CA MET A 46 8.02 31.75 -3.52
C MET A 46 7.05 31.65 -2.36
N THR A 47 6.24 30.58 -2.35
CA THR A 47 5.33 30.26 -1.25
C THR A 47 6.05 29.43 -0.19
N TYR A 48 5.71 29.58 1.08
CA TYR A 48 6.20 28.70 2.13
C TYR A 48 5.07 28.28 3.08
N TYR A 49 5.23 27.08 3.63
CA TYR A 49 4.40 26.49 4.66
C TYR A 49 5.28 25.96 5.79
N ILE A 50 4.98 26.31 7.03
CA ILE A 50 5.72 25.85 8.20
C ILE A 50 4.70 25.44 9.27
N ARG A 51 4.89 24.27 9.87
CA ARG A 51 3.98 23.76 10.91
C ARG A 51 4.77 22.99 11.97
N HIS A 52 4.52 23.29 13.24
CA HIS A 52 5.00 22.44 14.33
C HIS A 52 4.18 21.13 14.40
N ASN A 53 4.87 20.01 14.57
CA ASN A 53 4.30 18.68 14.81
C ASN A 53 5.31 17.78 15.51
N GLU A 54 4.90 17.10 16.60
CA GLU A 54 5.78 16.23 17.40
C GLU A 54 5.65 14.72 17.03
N GLU A 55 5.10 14.40 15.91
CA GLU A 55 4.96 13.00 15.47
C GLU A 55 5.69 12.77 14.14
N PRO A 56 6.85 12.09 14.20
CA PRO A 56 7.59 11.67 15.41
C PRO A 56 8.38 12.82 16.07
N LYS A 57 8.60 12.72 17.38
CA LYS A 57 9.42 13.70 18.15
C LYS A 57 10.84 13.79 17.62
N ASN A 58 11.46 14.99 17.77
CA ASN A 58 12.81 15.30 17.34
C ASN A 58 13.06 15.00 15.85
N ARG A 59 12.02 15.12 15.02
CA ARG A 59 12.09 14.89 13.57
C ARG A 59 11.34 15.96 12.81
N ALA A 60 11.83 16.29 11.61
CA ALA A 60 11.13 17.15 10.67
C ALA A 60 11.23 16.63 9.24
N SER A 61 10.30 17.05 8.42
CA SER A 61 10.26 16.79 6.97
C SER A 61 10.37 18.12 6.22
N PHE A 62 11.24 18.15 5.22
CA PHE A 62 11.58 19.32 4.40
C PHE A 62 11.24 19.00 2.95
N TYR A 63 10.36 19.79 2.36
CA TYR A 63 9.88 19.57 1.00
C TYR A 63 10.05 20.83 0.15
N ILE A 64 10.40 20.65 -1.12
CA ILE A 64 10.22 21.67 -2.14
C ILE A 64 9.32 21.14 -3.25
N MET A 65 8.34 21.94 -3.60
CA MET A 65 7.30 21.67 -4.58
C MET A 65 7.50 22.54 -5.81
N GLN A 66 7.68 21.91 -6.96
CA GLN A 66 7.74 22.56 -8.26
C GLN A 66 6.39 22.42 -8.94
N ASN A 67 5.67 23.49 -9.24
CA ASN A 67 4.47 23.45 -10.08
C ASN A 67 4.85 23.30 -11.57
N VAL A 68 5.75 22.34 -11.82
CA VAL A 68 6.44 22.04 -13.07
C VAL A 68 6.45 20.52 -13.25
N GLY A 69 6.06 20.06 -14.43
CA GLY A 69 6.08 18.64 -14.78
C GLY A 69 6.03 18.44 -16.29
N ALA A 70 5.77 17.22 -16.76
CA ALA A 70 5.88 16.82 -18.16
C ALA A 70 5.03 17.66 -19.14
N LEU A 71 3.93 18.27 -18.68
CA LEU A 71 3.09 19.11 -19.54
C LEU A 71 3.76 20.42 -20.00
N LEU A 72 4.79 20.87 -19.28
CA LEU A 72 5.50 22.09 -19.61
C LEU A 72 6.65 21.86 -20.61
N GLU A 73 6.93 20.62 -20.93
CA GLU A 73 7.94 20.23 -21.91
C GLU A 73 7.55 20.64 -23.32
N ASN A 74 8.52 21.14 -24.10
CA ASN A 74 8.42 21.20 -25.56
C ASN A 74 8.54 19.77 -26.14
N ASP A 75 8.33 19.61 -27.44
CA ASP A 75 8.35 18.28 -28.05
C ASP A 75 9.74 17.62 -28.04
N ASP A 76 10.80 18.42 -28.14
CA ASP A 76 12.19 17.99 -28.01
C ASP A 76 12.66 17.77 -26.56
N GLN A 77 11.78 17.98 -25.59
CA GLN A 77 12.03 17.88 -24.15
C GLN A 77 11.26 16.74 -23.49
N ASN A 78 10.54 15.88 -24.24
CA ASN A 78 9.69 14.84 -23.67
C ASN A 78 10.49 13.86 -22.80
N GLY A 79 10.28 13.95 -21.47
CA GLY A 79 10.97 13.21 -20.40
C GLY A 79 12.00 14.03 -19.63
N LEU A 80 12.26 15.30 -20.02
CA LEU A 80 13.29 16.11 -19.34
C LEU A 80 12.83 16.66 -17.97
N ALA A 81 11.53 16.75 -17.70
CA ALA A 81 11.05 17.06 -16.35
C ALA A 81 11.45 15.97 -15.34
N HIS A 82 11.31 14.71 -15.75
CA HIS A 82 11.72 13.55 -14.95
C HIS A 82 13.26 13.42 -14.90
N PHE A 83 13.93 13.65 -16.02
CA PHE A 83 15.39 13.67 -16.05
C PHE A 83 15.97 14.73 -15.10
N LEU A 84 15.35 15.90 -15.05
CA LEU A 84 15.77 16.99 -14.17
C LEU A 84 15.56 16.63 -12.69
N GLU A 85 14.53 15.83 -12.38
CA GLU A 85 14.33 15.26 -11.04
C GLU A 85 15.56 14.46 -10.59
N HIS A 86 16.07 13.58 -11.44
CA HIS A 86 17.27 12.79 -11.16
C HIS A 86 18.50 13.67 -10.98
N MET A 87 18.63 14.69 -11.81
CA MET A 87 19.77 15.64 -11.75
C MET A 87 19.85 16.42 -10.45
N ALA A 88 18.75 16.56 -9.71
CA ALA A 88 18.76 17.20 -8.39
C ALA A 88 19.60 16.43 -7.35
N PHE A 89 19.85 15.13 -7.59
CA PHE A 89 20.72 14.28 -6.76
C PHE A 89 22.14 14.14 -7.31
N ASN A 90 22.44 14.75 -8.46
CA ASN A 90 23.70 14.63 -9.21
C ASN A 90 24.52 15.92 -9.25
N GLY A 91 24.42 16.70 -8.18
CA GLY A 91 25.27 17.87 -7.96
C GLY A 91 24.53 19.21 -7.98
N THR A 92 24.74 19.94 -6.91
CA THR A 92 24.24 21.29 -6.71
C THR A 92 25.40 22.21 -6.35
N LYS A 93 25.16 23.52 -6.31
CA LYS A 93 26.20 24.53 -6.03
C LYS A 93 26.97 24.27 -4.75
N HIS A 94 26.28 23.91 -3.67
CA HIS A 94 26.91 23.72 -2.36
C HIS A 94 27.22 22.24 -2.07
N PHE A 95 26.68 21.31 -2.88
CA PHE A 95 26.90 19.88 -2.76
C PHE A 95 27.21 19.29 -4.15
N PRO A 96 28.46 19.43 -4.65
CA PRO A 96 28.84 18.88 -5.96
C PRO A 96 28.82 17.35 -5.97
N GLY A 97 28.46 16.78 -7.11
CA GLY A 97 28.35 15.34 -7.31
C GLY A 97 27.37 14.69 -6.31
N LYS A 98 27.81 13.71 -5.56
CA LYS A 98 27.00 12.96 -4.57
C LYS A 98 27.17 13.48 -3.11
N GLU A 99 27.77 14.64 -2.91
CA GLU A 99 28.07 15.14 -1.57
C GLU A 99 26.83 15.36 -0.71
N MET A 100 25.72 15.77 -1.30
CA MET A 100 24.43 15.93 -0.61
C MET A 100 23.97 14.59 -0.01
N LEU A 101 23.89 13.52 -0.82
CA LEU A 101 23.48 12.20 -0.37
C LEU A 101 24.41 11.69 0.74
N ASN A 102 25.71 11.77 0.54
CA ASN A 102 26.71 11.37 1.54
C ASN A 102 26.55 12.12 2.86
N THR A 103 26.31 13.42 2.80
CA THR A 103 26.13 14.26 3.99
C THR A 103 24.87 13.87 4.76
N MET A 104 23.76 13.63 4.06
CA MET A 104 22.50 13.23 4.67
C MET A 104 22.59 11.82 5.28
N GLU A 105 23.15 10.85 4.55
CA GLU A 105 23.29 9.47 5.02
C GLU A 105 24.20 9.34 6.26
N LYS A 106 25.27 10.14 6.37
CA LYS A 106 26.10 10.23 7.58
C LYS A 106 25.31 10.67 8.82
N ASN A 107 24.18 11.33 8.64
CA ASN A 107 23.27 11.77 9.68
C ASN A 107 22.00 10.89 9.80
N GLY A 108 21.98 9.70 9.17
CA GLY A 108 20.88 8.75 9.25
C GLY A 108 19.68 9.13 8.40
N VAL A 109 19.84 10.00 7.40
CA VAL A 109 18.82 10.37 6.40
C VAL A 109 19.15 9.64 5.10
N GLN A 110 18.52 8.48 4.88
CA GLN A 110 18.91 7.53 3.84
C GLN A 110 18.22 7.81 2.51
N PHE A 111 18.95 7.69 1.41
CA PHE A 111 18.40 7.75 0.05
C PHE A 111 17.40 6.62 -0.21
N GLY A 112 16.32 6.91 -0.91
CA GLY A 112 15.24 5.98 -1.24
C GLY A 112 14.21 5.78 -0.12
N SER A 113 14.59 5.95 1.15
CA SER A 113 13.65 5.86 2.29
C SER A 113 13.29 7.21 2.89
N ASN A 114 14.25 8.10 3.08
CA ASN A 114 14.04 9.43 3.66
C ASN A 114 14.21 10.54 2.62
N ILE A 115 15.12 10.35 1.66
CA ILE A 115 15.39 11.28 0.57
C ILE A 115 14.74 10.70 -0.67
N ASN A 116 13.82 11.44 -1.28
CA ASN A 116 13.11 10.98 -2.46
C ASN A 116 12.61 12.15 -3.29
N ALA A 117 12.10 11.85 -4.48
CA ALA A 117 11.38 12.78 -5.33
C ALA A 117 10.38 12.06 -6.21
N TYR A 118 9.49 12.79 -6.81
CA TYR A 118 8.64 12.27 -7.88
C TYR A 118 8.26 13.36 -8.87
N THR A 119 8.15 12.97 -10.13
CA THR A 119 7.63 13.80 -11.21
C THR A 119 6.29 13.28 -11.70
N SER A 120 5.37 14.19 -11.98
CA SER A 120 4.11 13.92 -12.63
C SER A 120 3.89 14.84 -13.84
N PHE A 121 2.70 14.78 -14.43
CA PHE A 121 2.34 15.66 -15.52
C PHE A 121 2.40 17.15 -15.16
N ASN A 122 2.05 17.52 -13.93
CA ASN A 122 1.87 18.91 -13.51
C ASN A 122 2.87 19.39 -12.47
N GLN A 123 3.62 18.49 -11.85
CA GLN A 123 4.43 18.82 -10.68
C GLN A 123 5.62 17.90 -10.52
N THR A 124 6.66 18.43 -9.88
CA THR A 124 7.81 17.68 -9.35
C THR A 124 7.97 18.05 -7.87
N VAL A 125 8.18 17.08 -7.00
CA VAL A 125 8.30 17.30 -5.56
C VAL A 125 9.52 16.55 -5.05
N TYR A 126 10.35 17.22 -4.25
CA TYR A 126 11.54 16.66 -3.60
C TYR A 126 11.36 16.69 -2.10
N ASN A 127 11.90 15.72 -1.39
CA ASN A 127 11.79 15.65 0.05
C ASN A 127 13.03 15.12 0.77
N LEU A 128 13.21 15.63 1.99
CA LEU A 128 14.03 15.07 3.05
C LEU A 128 13.10 14.81 4.23
N SER A 129 12.72 13.55 4.46
CA SER A 129 11.73 13.16 5.46
C SER A 129 12.37 12.56 6.71
N SER A 130 11.73 12.76 7.86
CA SER A 130 12.18 12.20 9.14
C SER A 130 13.62 12.56 9.53
N VAL A 131 14.04 13.80 9.22
CA VAL A 131 15.35 14.36 9.54
C VAL A 131 15.44 14.61 11.05
N PRO A 132 16.56 14.24 11.75
CA PRO A 132 16.78 14.62 13.14
C PRO A 132 16.82 16.14 13.32
N THR A 133 16.13 16.65 14.35
CA THR A 133 16.07 18.08 14.68
C THR A 133 16.92 18.46 15.90
N ASP A 134 17.59 17.48 16.50
CA ASP A 134 18.49 17.68 17.65
C ASP A 134 19.84 18.35 17.31
N LYS A 135 20.08 18.60 16.01
CA LYS A 135 21.27 19.24 15.47
C LYS A 135 20.90 20.39 14.54
N ASP A 136 20.99 21.62 15.03
CA ASP A 136 20.70 22.83 14.24
C ASP A 136 21.46 22.87 12.91
N GLU A 137 22.74 22.45 12.90
CA GLU A 137 23.56 22.39 11.68
C GLU A 137 22.94 21.46 10.60
N LEU A 138 22.29 20.35 10.98
CA LEU A 138 21.67 19.46 10.05
C LEU A 138 20.39 20.08 9.45
N VAL A 139 19.61 20.77 10.28
CA VAL A 139 18.44 21.54 9.84
C VAL A 139 18.85 22.61 8.84
N ASP A 140 19.92 23.36 9.12
CA ASP A 140 20.46 24.35 8.21
C ASP A 140 20.93 23.75 6.87
N LYS A 141 21.57 22.59 6.92
CA LYS A 141 21.94 21.85 5.70
C LYS A 141 20.71 21.41 4.90
N CYS A 142 19.65 20.98 5.55
CA CYS A 142 18.39 20.64 4.86
C CYS A 142 17.78 21.86 4.16
N LEU A 143 17.75 23.02 4.82
CA LEU A 143 17.32 24.27 4.19
C LEU A 143 18.19 24.65 3.00
N LEU A 144 19.52 24.47 3.12
CA LEU A 144 20.47 24.73 2.04
C LEU A 144 20.24 23.76 0.85
N VAL A 145 19.93 22.50 1.11
CA VAL A 145 19.54 21.53 0.05
C VAL A 145 18.29 21.99 -0.67
N LEU A 146 17.22 22.39 0.06
CA LEU A 146 16.02 22.94 -0.59
C LEU A 146 16.32 24.20 -1.41
N ASN A 147 17.20 25.06 -0.91
CA ASN A 147 17.62 26.26 -1.62
C ASN A 147 18.35 25.90 -2.93
N ASP A 148 19.24 24.92 -2.88
CA ASP A 148 19.96 24.44 -4.06
C ASP A 148 19.01 23.74 -5.07
N TRP A 149 18.07 22.94 -4.62
CA TRP A 149 17.05 22.33 -5.47
C TRP A 149 16.12 23.37 -6.11
N SER A 150 15.96 24.53 -5.49
CA SER A 150 15.18 25.62 -6.08
C SER A 150 15.83 26.20 -7.34
N ASN A 151 17.12 26.59 -7.29
CA ASN A 151 17.72 27.38 -8.37
C ASN A 151 19.22 27.16 -8.61
N TYR A 152 19.83 26.14 -8.02
CA TYR A 152 21.29 25.98 -8.06
C TYR A 152 21.77 24.58 -8.45
N LEU A 153 21.02 23.89 -9.35
CA LEU A 153 21.47 22.63 -9.96
C LEU A 153 22.63 22.90 -10.93
N LEU A 154 23.68 22.07 -10.90
CA LEU A 154 24.86 22.26 -11.73
C LEU A 154 24.66 21.80 -13.18
N LEU A 155 23.92 20.73 -13.39
CA LEU A 155 23.61 20.16 -14.71
C LEU A 155 24.86 20.02 -15.60
N THR A 156 25.93 19.42 -15.03
CA THR A 156 27.19 19.18 -15.78
C THR A 156 26.97 18.15 -16.87
N GLY A 157 27.73 18.25 -17.95
CA GLY A 157 27.60 17.29 -19.06
C GLY A 157 27.96 15.86 -18.63
N GLU A 158 28.93 15.69 -17.76
CA GLU A 158 29.37 14.40 -17.23
C GLU A 158 28.26 13.69 -16.45
N GLU A 159 27.61 14.38 -15.51
CA GLU A 159 26.51 13.83 -14.73
C GLU A 159 25.27 13.57 -15.58
N ILE A 160 24.96 14.43 -16.55
CA ILE A 160 23.87 14.19 -17.50
C ILE A 160 24.12 12.90 -18.30
N ASP A 161 25.33 12.72 -18.83
CA ASP A 161 25.64 11.52 -19.63
C ASP A 161 25.64 10.24 -18.78
N ALA A 162 26.08 10.29 -17.53
CA ALA A 162 26.01 9.18 -16.59
C ALA A 162 24.55 8.78 -16.29
N GLU A 163 23.66 9.76 -16.11
CA GLU A 163 22.26 9.52 -15.72
C GLU A 163 21.39 8.96 -16.88
N ARG A 164 21.78 9.18 -18.18
CA ARG A 164 21.06 8.61 -19.33
C ARG A 164 20.89 7.09 -19.24
N GLY A 165 21.93 6.39 -18.75
CA GLY A 165 21.90 4.94 -18.55
C GLY A 165 20.87 4.54 -17.50
N VAL A 166 20.87 5.19 -16.35
CA VAL A 166 19.97 4.91 -15.22
C VAL A 166 18.51 5.10 -15.64
N ILE A 167 18.19 6.23 -16.29
CA ILE A 167 16.82 6.51 -16.76
C ILE A 167 16.42 5.55 -17.89
N GLY A 168 17.38 5.15 -18.74
CA GLY A 168 17.14 4.12 -19.75
C GLY A 168 16.74 2.77 -19.18
N GLU A 169 17.36 2.34 -18.06
CA GLU A 169 17.00 1.11 -17.36
C GLU A 169 15.68 1.24 -16.60
N GLU A 170 15.38 2.41 -16.04
CA GLU A 170 14.06 2.69 -15.45
C GLU A 170 12.96 2.62 -16.53
N TRP A 171 13.18 3.25 -17.68
CA TRP A 171 12.27 3.18 -18.82
C TRP A 171 12.01 1.73 -19.24
N ARG A 172 13.04 0.90 -19.33
CA ARG A 172 12.96 -0.53 -19.66
C ARG A 172 12.10 -1.29 -18.64
N THR A 173 12.34 -1.05 -17.36
CA THR A 173 11.66 -1.73 -16.25
C THR A 173 10.18 -1.38 -16.17
N ARG A 174 9.82 -0.12 -16.45
CA ARG A 174 8.43 0.36 -16.35
C ARG A 174 7.58 0.00 -17.57
N ARG A 175 8.14 -0.39 -18.72
CA ARG A 175 7.42 -0.73 -19.96
C ARG A 175 6.77 -2.12 -19.93
N ASN A 176 5.96 -2.41 -18.91
CA ASN A 176 5.15 -3.63 -18.85
C ASN A 176 3.88 -3.54 -19.73
N ALA A 177 3.14 -4.64 -19.87
CA ALA A 177 1.92 -4.71 -20.69
C ALA A 177 0.90 -3.62 -20.38
N SER A 178 0.63 -3.36 -19.10
CA SER A 178 -0.33 -2.32 -18.67
C SER A 178 0.13 -0.93 -19.11
N PHE A 179 1.43 -0.64 -19.01
CA PHE A 179 1.98 0.63 -19.46
C PHE A 179 1.86 0.77 -21.00
N ARG A 180 2.23 -0.27 -21.77
CA ARG A 180 2.13 -0.25 -23.23
C ARG A 180 0.69 -0.10 -23.72
N MET A 181 -0.28 -0.75 -23.05
CA MET A 181 -1.70 -0.57 -23.36
C MET A 181 -2.17 0.85 -23.01
N ARG A 182 -1.75 1.38 -21.86
CA ARG A 182 -2.05 2.77 -21.47
C ARG A 182 -1.55 3.76 -22.49
N SER A 183 -0.34 3.59 -23.00
CA SER A 183 0.22 4.46 -24.04
C SER A 183 -0.59 4.44 -25.35
N LYS A 184 -1.38 3.39 -25.61
CA LYS A 184 -2.30 3.30 -26.75
C LYS A 184 -3.63 3.99 -26.49
N PHE A 185 -4.20 3.87 -25.29
CA PHE A 185 -5.53 4.41 -25.02
C PHE A 185 -5.53 5.86 -24.47
N PHE A 186 -4.48 6.32 -23.80
CA PHE A 186 -4.40 7.70 -23.28
C PHE A 186 -4.56 8.77 -24.37
N PRO A 187 -3.93 8.65 -25.57
CA PRO A 187 -4.14 9.59 -26.66
C PRO A 187 -5.60 9.69 -27.14
N VAL A 188 -6.39 8.62 -26.99
CA VAL A 188 -7.81 8.62 -27.34
C VAL A 188 -8.67 9.17 -26.21
N LEU A 189 -8.39 8.76 -24.96
CA LEU A 189 -9.11 9.22 -23.78
C LEU A 189 -8.94 10.72 -23.54
N LEU A 190 -7.74 11.24 -23.77
CA LEU A 190 -7.34 12.63 -23.50
C LEU A 190 -7.14 13.43 -24.81
N LYS A 191 -7.83 13.00 -25.86
CA LYS A 191 -7.69 13.56 -27.23
C LYS A 191 -7.79 15.09 -27.23
N GLY A 192 -6.82 15.71 -27.91
CA GLY A 192 -6.76 17.17 -28.06
C GLY A 192 -6.20 17.91 -26.84
N SER A 193 -5.71 17.20 -25.84
CA SER A 193 -5.04 17.78 -24.68
C SER A 193 -3.54 17.44 -24.65
N LYS A 194 -2.78 18.23 -23.91
CA LYS A 194 -1.32 18.02 -23.75
C LYS A 194 -0.99 16.69 -23.04
N TRP A 195 -1.88 16.17 -22.19
CA TRP A 195 -1.72 14.85 -21.58
C TRP A 195 -1.68 13.71 -22.59
N ALA A 196 -2.33 13.85 -23.73
CA ALA A 196 -2.32 12.86 -24.81
C ALA A 196 -0.96 12.75 -25.51
N GLU A 197 -0.10 13.76 -25.37
CA GLU A 197 1.15 13.92 -26.09
C GLU A 197 2.39 13.68 -25.25
N ARG A 198 2.24 13.47 -23.94
CA ARG A 198 3.36 13.38 -23.00
C ARG A 198 3.41 12.04 -22.27
N ASP A 199 4.63 11.57 -22.10
CA ASP A 199 4.99 10.49 -21.18
C ASP A 199 5.92 11.05 -20.11
N ILE A 200 5.64 10.76 -18.84
CA ILE A 200 6.42 11.31 -17.72
C ILE A 200 7.89 10.86 -17.79
N ILE A 201 8.14 9.58 -18.09
CA ILE A 201 9.50 9.07 -18.24
C ILE A 201 10.11 9.44 -19.60
N GLY A 202 9.26 9.78 -20.56
CA GLY A 202 9.61 10.36 -21.82
C GLY A 202 9.94 9.39 -22.95
N ASP A 203 10.44 10.00 -24.04
CA ASP A 203 10.90 9.32 -25.22
C ASP A 203 12.37 8.90 -25.09
N LEU A 204 12.65 7.59 -25.28
CA LEU A 204 13.98 7.03 -25.08
C LEU A 204 15.04 7.61 -26.05
N ASP A 205 14.65 7.97 -27.27
CA ASP A 205 15.58 8.56 -28.23
C ASP A 205 15.94 10.01 -27.86
N ILE A 206 14.97 10.75 -27.32
CA ILE A 206 15.24 12.07 -26.72
C ILE A 206 16.17 11.92 -25.52
N ILE A 207 15.85 11.04 -24.57
CA ILE A 207 16.64 10.80 -23.33
C ILE A 207 18.10 10.46 -23.67
N LYS A 208 18.33 9.64 -24.70
CA LYS A 208 19.68 9.23 -25.11
C LYS A 208 20.47 10.34 -25.81
N ASN A 209 19.77 11.26 -26.53
CA ASN A 209 20.43 12.12 -27.51
C ASN A 209 20.20 13.62 -27.31
N PHE A 210 19.39 14.08 -26.30
CA PHE A 210 19.17 15.50 -26.09
C PHE A 210 20.49 16.25 -25.81
N LYS A 211 20.58 17.50 -26.27
CA LYS A 211 21.74 18.36 -26.01
C LYS A 211 21.67 18.94 -24.61
N TYR A 212 22.79 19.09 -23.91
CA TYR A 212 22.83 19.67 -22.55
C TYR A 212 22.09 21.01 -22.44
N LYS A 213 22.11 21.82 -23.52
CA LYS A 213 21.35 23.07 -23.57
C LYS A 213 19.85 22.84 -23.43
N THR A 214 19.29 21.77 -24.00
CA THR A 214 17.84 21.49 -23.99
C THR A 214 17.29 21.30 -22.56
N ILE A 215 17.98 20.56 -21.71
CA ILE A 215 17.58 20.39 -20.30
C ILE A 215 17.83 21.66 -19.50
N ARG A 216 18.93 22.39 -19.78
CA ARG A 216 19.22 23.67 -19.12
C ARG A 216 18.18 24.72 -19.49
N ASP A 217 17.72 24.78 -20.75
CA ASP A 217 16.64 25.68 -21.17
C ASP A 217 15.34 25.35 -20.41
N PHE A 218 14.97 24.06 -20.28
CA PHE A 218 13.81 23.65 -19.50
C PHE A 218 13.94 24.07 -18.02
N TYR A 219 15.10 23.86 -17.42
CA TYR A 219 15.38 24.27 -16.05
C TYR A 219 15.24 25.79 -15.87
N HIS A 220 15.85 26.60 -16.71
CA HIS A 220 15.79 28.07 -16.63
C HIS A 220 14.41 28.65 -16.91
N ASP A 221 13.63 28.01 -17.82
CA ASP A 221 12.28 28.46 -18.12
C ASP A 221 11.31 28.22 -16.95
N TRP A 222 11.49 27.13 -16.19
CA TRP A 222 10.44 26.64 -15.29
C TRP A 222 10.83 26.56 -13.82
N TYR A 223 12.10 26.32 -13.44
CA TYR A 223 12.53 26.28 -12.03
C TYR A 223 12.75 27.71 -11.52
N ARG A 224 11.65 28.34 -11.14
CA ARG A 224 11.62 29.72 -10.70
C ARG A 224 10.66 29.90 -9.53
N THR A 225 10.97 30.88 -8.69
CA THR A 225 10.35 31.07 -7.39
C THR A 225 8.83 31.24 -7.39
N ASP A 226 8.25 31.85 -8.43
CA ASP A 226 6.80 32.02 -8.59
C ASP A 226 6.05 30.70 -8.91
N LEU A 227 6.76 29.63 -9.26
CA LEU A 227 6.24 28.29 -9.49
C LEU A 227 6.68 27.31 -8.38
N GLN A 228 7.23 27.81 -7.28
CA GLN A 228 7.78 26.99 -6.21
C GLN A 228 7.11 27.24 -4.88
N ALA A 229 7.02 26.18 -4.09
CA ALA A 229 6.71 26.30 -2.66
C ALA A 229 7.59 25.36 -1.85
N ILE A 230 7.88 25.76 -0.60
CA ILE A 230 8.53 24.91 0.38
C ILE A 230 7.56 24.56 1.50
N ALA A 231 7.68 23.36 2.05
CA ALA A 231 6.92 22.93 3.22
C ALA A 231 7.85 22.30 4.25
N ILE A 232 7.78 22.76 5.49
CA ILE A 232 8.58 22.29 6.60
C ILE A 232 7.64 21.94 7.75
N VAL A 233 7.62 20.67 8.13
CA VAL A 233 6.73 20.17 9.19
C VAL A 233 7.54 19.30 10.14
N GLY A 234 7.43 19.54 11.43
CA GLY A 234 8.11 18.70 12.41
C GLY A 234 8.22 19.29 13.79
N ASP A 235 9.01 18.66 14.62
CA ASP A 235 9.36 19.13 15.96
C ASP A 235 10.41 20.23 15.85
N ILE A 236 9.93 21.43 15.52
CA ILE A 236 10.73 22.63 15.18
C ILE A 236 10.12 23.89 15.80
N ASP A 237 10.95 24.91 16.01
CA ASP A 237 10.51 26.27 16.29
C ASP A 237 10.09 26.95 14.97
N VAL A 238 8.79 27.23 14.85
CA VAL A 238 8.19 27.81 13.63
C VAL A 238 8.74 29.20 13.34
N ASP A 239 8.96 30.06 14.36
CA ASP A 239 9.43 31.44 14.18
C ASP A 239 10.89 31.43 13.77
N ALA A 240 11.73 30.59 14.36
CA ALA A 240 13.13 30.42 14.00
C ALA A 240 13.28 29.90 12.56
N ILE A 241 12.53 28.91 12.18
CA ILE A 241 12.54 28.36 10.81
C ILE A 241 12.02 29.39 9.81
N GLU A 242 10.96 30.13 10.12
CA GLU A 242 10.43 31.18 9.23
C GLU A 242 11.47 32.26 8.98
N ALA A 243 12.20 32.68 10.04
CA ALA A 243 13.28 33.67 9.91
C ALA A 243 14.39 33.19 8.95
N LYS A 244 14.84 31.93 9.12
CA LYS A 244 15.84 31.28 8.23
C LYS A 244 15.33 31.17 6.79
N VAL A 245 14.07 30.78 6.59
CA VAL A 245 13.44 30.71 5.28
C VAL A 245 13.41 32.08 4.60
N LYS A 246 12.97 33.14 5.31
CA LYS A 246 12.94 34.49 4.79
C LYS A 246 14.34 34.98 4.43
N GLU A 247 15.32 34.71 5.28
CA GLU A 247 16.72 35.16 5.04
C GLU A 247 17.33 34.44 3.83
N MET A 248 17.20 33.13 3.74
CA MET A 248 17.86 32.31 2.72
C MET A 248 17.17 32.40 1.36
N PHE A 249 15.85 32.13 1.32
CA PHE A 249 15.12 31.98 0.06
C PHE A 249 14.73 33.29 -0.60
N SER A 250 14.65 34.43 0.15
CA SER A 250 14.43 35.74 -0.47
C SER A 250 15.61 36.22 -1.33
N LYS A 251 16.78 35.62 -1.15
CA LYS A 251 17.98 35.93 -1.95
C LYS A 251 17.97 35.28 -3.34
N ILE A 252 17.09 34.31 -3.56
CA ILE A 252 16.92 33.69 -4.88
C ILE A 252 16.29 34.72 -5.81
N PRO A 253 16.90 35.02 -6.97
CA PRO A 253 16.39 36.07 -7.86
C PRO A 253 15.05 35.64 -8.47
N ALA A 254 14.12 36.60 -8.54
CA ALA A 254 12.92 36.43 -9.34
C ALA A 254 13.27 36.49 -10.84
N VAL A 255 12.59 35.71 -11.68
CA VAL A 255 12.80 35.76 -13.13
C VAL A 255 11.96 36.88 -13.74
N GLU A 256 12.65 37.90 -14.31
CA GLU A 256 11.99 39.00 -15.03
C GLU A 256 11.43 38.49 -16.37
N ASN A 257 10.24 38.96 -16.77
CA ASN A 257 9.55 38.56 -18.01
C ASN A 257 9.36 37.03 -18.14
N ALA A 258 9.08 36.40 -17.05
CA ALA A 258 8.93 34.96 -16.97
C ALA A 258 7.89 34.42 -17.98
N ARG A 259 8.19 33.29 -18.62
CA ARG A 259 7.27 32.58 -19.51
C ARG A 259 5.99 32.25 -18.78
N PRO A 260 4.76 32.62 -19.23
CA PRO A 260 3.53 32.29 -18.57
C PRO A 260 3.34 30.77 -18.44
N ARG A 261 2.99 30.28 -17.27
CA ARG A 261 2.62 28.87 -17.09
C ARG A 261 1.25 28.62 -17.72
N PRO A 262 1.12 27.77 -18.76
CA PRO A 262 -0.16 27.49 -19.39
C PRO A 262 -1.04 26.62 -18.48
N ILE A 263 -2.36 26.81 -18.62
CA ILE A 263 -3.37 25.93 -18.07
C ILE A 263 -3.83 25.00 -19.18
N PHE A 264 -3.76 23.70 -18.93
CA PHE A 264 -4.18 22.67 -19.86
C PHE A 264 -5.57 22.17 -19.49
N GLU A 265 -6.41 21.91 -20.49
CA GLU A 265 -7.75 21.32 -20.35
C GLU A 265 -7.90 20.14 -21.31
N VAL A 266 -8.78 19.20 -20.99
CA VAL A 266 -9.23 18.15 -21.88
C VAL A 266 -10.46 18.66 -22.62
N PRO A 267 -10.46 18.74 -23.96
CA PRO A 267 -11.61 19.20 -24.72
C PRO A 267 -12.83 18.28 -24.56
N GLU A 268 -14.01 18.88 -24.53
CA GLU A 268 -15.28 18.15 -24.53
C GLU A 268 -15.58 17.56 -25.92
N HIS A 269 -16.30 16.44 -25.95
CA HIS A 269 -16.72 15.78 -27.20
C HIS A 269 -18.13 15.20 -27.07
N GLU A 270 -18.88 15.24 -28.17
CA GLU A 270 -20.26 14.74 -28.26
C GLU A 270 -20.32 13.24 -28.56
N GLU A 271 -19.45 12.80 -29.48
CA GLU A 271 -19.40 11.41 -29.91
C GLU A 271 -18.64 10.54 -28.92
N MET A 272 -19.12 9.31 -28.74
CA MET A 272 -18.44 8.34 -27.89
C MET A 272 -17.17 7.83 -28.59
N ASN A 273 -16.03 8.06 -27.93
CA ASN A 273 -14.74 7.52 -28.37
C ASN A 273 -14.65 6.02 -28.04
N TYR A 274 -13.86 5.30 -28.83
CA TYR A 274 -13.56 3.90 -28.61
C TYR A 274 -12.08 3.61 -28.90
N VAL A 275 -11.48 2.79 -28.06
CA VAL A 275 -10.11 2.29 -28.28
C VAL A 275 -9.98 0.85 -27.83
N LEU A 276 -9.37 0.03 -28.70
CA LEU A 276 -8.89 -1.31 -28.37
C LEU A 276 -7.37 -1.25 -28.21
N ALA A 277 -6.90 -1.51 -26.99
CA ALA A 277 -5.48 -1.53 -26.67
C ALA A 277 -5.06 -2.92 -26.20
N THR A 278 -4.41 -3.68 -27.06
CA THR A 278 -3.96 -5.04 -26.77
C THR A 278 -2.46 -5.14 -26.59
N ASP A 279 -2.03 -6.19 -25.87
CA ASP A 279 -0.62 -6.49 -25.67
C ASP A 279 -0.40 -8.01 -25.56
N LYS A 280 0.73 -8.52 -26.09
CA LYS A 280 1.03 -9.96 -26.06
C LYS A 280 1.31 -10.50 -24.65
N GLU A 281 1.77 -9.65 -23.75
CA GLU A 281 2.01 -10.01 -22.36
C GLU A 281 0.82 -9.70 -21.44
N ALA A 282 -0.29 -9.17 -21.97
CA ALA A 282 -1.51 -8.98 -21.20
C ALA A 282 -2.16 -10.32 -20.87
N SER A 283 -2.64 -10.47 -19.64
CA SER A 283 -3.28 -11.71 -19.17
C SER A 283 -4.79 -11.56 -18.93
N ASN A 284 -5.29 -10.35 -18.80
CA ASN A 284 -6.72 -10.12 -18.54
C ASN A 284 -7.32 -9.21 -19.60
N SER A 285 -8.58 -9.47 -19.94
CA SER A 285 -9.38 -8.58 -20.76
C SER A 285 -10.22 -7.66 -19.88
N SER A 286 -10.32 -6.39 -20.22
CA SER A 286 -11.24 -5.49 -19.55
C SER A 286 -11.95 -4.57 -20.51
N VAL A 287 -13.12 -4.11 -20.11
CA VAL A 287 -13.90 -3.08 -20.78
C VAL A 287 -14.27 -2.01 -19.79
N GLU A 288 -13.99 -0.78 -20.11
CA GLU A 288 -14.24 0.38 -19.26
C GLU A 288 -14.99 1.48 -20.05
N LEU A 289 -16.06 2.02 -19.46
CA LEU A 289 -16.67 3.25 -19.89
C LEU A 289 -16.25 4.37 -18.96
N ILE A 290 -15.62 5.38 -19.51
CA ILE A 290 -15.27 6.63 -18.82
C ILE A 290 -16.16 7.75 -19.32
N VAL A 291 -16.71 8.53 -18.37
CA VAL A 291 -17.39 9.81 -18.63
C VAL A 291 -16.58 10.91 -17.96
N MET A 292 -15.96 11.78 -18.76
CA MET A 292 -15.11 12.86 -18.26
C MET A 292 -15.94 14.06 -17.81
N HIS A 293 -15.53 14.68 -16.67
CA HIS A 293 -16.17 15.87 -16.10
C HIS A 293 -15.13 16.91 -15.71
N LYS A 294 -15.48 18.20 -15.79
CA LYS A 294 -14.65 19.25 -15.20
C LYS A 294 -14.78 19.26 -13.68
N ASP A 295 -13.66 19.40 -12.98
CA ASP A 295 -13.67 19.64 -11.54
C ASP A 295 -14.04 21.11 -11.27
N PRO A 296 -14.92 21.43 -10.30
CA PRO A 296 -15.27 22.80 -9.98
C PRO A 296 -14.04 23.67 -9.67
N LYS A 297 -13.99 24.88 -10.26
CA LYS A 297 -12.87 25.82 -10.02
C LYS A 297 -12.90 26.39 -8.61
N VAL A 298 -14.10 26.65 -8.08
CA VAL A 298 -14.29 27.17 -6.71
C VAL A 298 -14.26 26.01 -5.72
N LYS A 299 -13.36 26.08 -4.74
CA LYS A 299 -13.21 25.10 -3.67
C LYS A 299 -13.72 25.71 -2.37
N ASP A 300 -15.03 25.73 -2.18
CA ASP A 300 -15.74 26.22 -1.01
C ASP A 300 -16.30 25.08 -0.15
N LEU A 301 -17.05 25.39 0.91
CA LEU A 301 -17.69 24.38 1.76
C LEU A 301 -18.71 23.52 1.00
N GLU A 302 -19.35 24.05 -0.05
CA GLU A 302 -20.24 23.27 -0.91
C GLU A 302 -19.45 22.23 -1.71
N TYR A 303 -18.29 22.60 -2.25
CA TYR A 303 -17.38 21.66 -2.89
C TYR A 303 -16.98 20.53 -1.93
N LEU A 304 -16.61 20.87 -0.69
CA LEU A 304 -16.23 19.87 0.31
C LEU A 304 -17.40 18.96 0.69
N ARG A 305 -18.62 19.51 0.87
CA ARG A 305 -19.84 18.71 1.11
C ARG A 305 -20.13 17.74 -0.05
N ASN A 306 -19.92 18.19 -1.29
CA ASN A 306 -20.07 17.35 -2.47
C ASN A 306 -19.03 16.20 -2.53
N LYS A 307 -17.83 16.37 -1.97
CA LYS A 307 -16.87 15.26 -1.82
C LYS A 307 -17.39 14.18 -0.87
N TYR A 308 -18.09 14.54 0.21
CA TYR A 308 -18.77 13.56 1.05
C TYR A 308 -19.94 12.87 0.35
N ALA A 309 -20.69 13.59 -0.48
CA ALA A 309 -21.73 12.97 -1.31
C ALA A 309 -21.15 11.94 -2.30
N GLN A 310 -20.01 12.26 -2.94
CA GLN A 310 -19.26 11.33 -3.79
C GLN A 310 -18.78 10.09 -3.00
N LYS A 311 -18.25 10.30 -1.80
CA LYS A 311 -17.78 9.21 -0.92
C LYS A 311 -18.91 8.24 -0.57
N LEU A 312 -20.08 8.77 -0.17
CA LEU A 312 -21.27 7.96 0.13
C LEU A 312 -21.79 7.22 -1.09
N TYR A 313 -21.93 7.87 -2.23
CA TYR A 313 -22.33 7.25 -3.50
C TYR A 313 -21.42 6.09 -3.88
N ASN A 314 -20.12 6.33 -3.93
CA ASN A 314 -19.13 5.33 -4.30
C ASN A 314 -19.16 4.12 -3.34
N LYS A 315 -19.36 4.36 -2.04
CA LYS A 315 -19.43 3.31 -1.02
C LYS A 315 -20.64 2.39 -1.22
N MET A 316 -21.83 2.98 -1.49
CA MET A 316 -23.05 2.22 -1.74
C MET A 316 -22.97 1.46 -3.07
N LEU A 317 -22.48 2.07 -4.15
CA LEU A 317 -22.35 1.39 -5.44
C LEU A 317 -21.34 0.24 -5.36
N ARG A 318 -20.21 0.44 -4.68
CA ARG A 318 -19.21 -0.64 -4.45
C ARG A 318 -19.81 -1.81 -3.67
N ALA A 319 -20.67 -1.56 -2.70
CA ALA A 319 -21.34 -2.63 -1.95
C ALA A 319 -22.22 -3.47 -2.87
N ARG A 320 -23.03 -2.86 -3.75
CA ARG A 320 -23.86 -3.58 -4.73
C ARG A 320 -23.02 -4.37 -5.74
N VAL A 321 -21.97 -3.76 -6.31
CA VAL A 321 -21.05 -4.45 -7.21
C VAL A 321 -20.44 -5.68 -6.53
N SER A 322 -20.02 -5.54 -5.26
CA SER A 322 -19.48 -6.66 -4.49
C SER A 322 -20.50 -7.80 -4.27
N GLU A 323 -21.78 -7.50 -4.06
CA GLU A 323 -22.83 -8.52 -3.97
C GLU A 323 -23.02 -9.28 -5.29
N ILE A 324 -23.01 -8.56 -6.42
CA ILE A 324 -23.12 -9.17 -7.75
C ILE A 324 -21.94 -10.10 -8.01
N MET A 325 -20.73 -9.68 -7.64
CA MET A 325 -19.50 -10.46 -7.82
C MET A 325 -19.47 -11.76 -7.01
N GLN A 326 -20.25 -11.86 -5.94
CA GLN A 326 -20.33 -13.06 -5.09
C GLN A 326 -21.42 -14.03 -5.51
N LYS A 327 -22.34 -13.63 -6.39
CA LYS A 327 -23.43 -14.48 -6.87
C LYS A 327 -23.02 -15.28 -8.10
N GLY A 328 -23.04 -16.62 -7.98
CA GLY A 328 -23.04 -17.59 -9.06
C GLY A 328 -21.96 -17.47 -10.15
N GLU A 329 -22.19 -18.10 -11.28
CA GLU A 329 -21.39 -17.94 -12.49
C GLU A 329 -21.68 -16.61 -13.17
N ASN A 330 -20.77 -15.65 -13.05
CA ASN A 330 -20.83 -14.38 -13.76
C ASN A 330 -19.73 -14.25 -14.83
N ALA A 331 -19.84 -13.26 -15.70
CA ALA A 331 -18.87 -13.01 -16.77
C ALA A 331 -17.60 -12.32 -16.29
N CYS A 332 -17.59 -11.80 -15.05
CA CYS A 332 -16.51 -11.00 -14.52
C CYS A 332 -15.51 -11.79 -13.68
N VAL A 333 -14.26 -11.38 -13.75
CA VAL A 333 -13.21 -11.69 -12.79
C VAL A 333 -13.16 -10.61 -11.72
N GLY A 334 -13.38 -9.35 -12.11
CA GLY A 334 -13.45 -8.18 -11.27
C GLY A 334 -14.35 -7.11 -11.88
N ALA A 335 -14.89 -6.22 -11.06
CA ALA A 335 -15.68 -5.09 -11.53
C ALA A 335 -15.61 -3.95 -10.53
N ASN A 336 -15.70 -2.72 -11.05
CA ASN A 336 -15.71 -1.51 -10.24
C ASN A 336 -16.52 -0.42 -10.93
N SER A 337 -17.08 0.49 -10.15
CA SER A 337 -17.66 1.74 -10.67
C SER A 337 -17.49 2.82 -9.61
N TYR A 338 -17.02 3.99 -10.03
CA TYR A 338 -16.76 5.09 -9.12
C TYR A 338 -16.75 6.44 -9.82
N TYR A 339 -16.91 7.51 -9.05
CA TYR A 339 -16.69 8.88 -9.46
C TYR A 339 -15.55 9.49 -8.64
N GLY A 340 -14.57 10.14 -9.31
CA GLY A 340 -13.44 10.75 -8.61
C GLY A 340 -12.55 11.62 -9.50
N GLY A 341 -11.50 12.19 -8.88
CA GLY A 341 -10.48 12.94 -9.59
C GLY A 341 -9.67 12.07 -10.56
N PHE A 342 -9.22 12.67 -11.65
CA PHE A 342 -8.41 11.98 -12.66
C PHE A 342 -7.13 12.74 -13.03
N VAL A 343 -7.24 13.77 -13.85
CA VAL A 343 -6.14 14.70 -14.13
C VAL A 343 -6.48 16.06 -13.56
N ARG A 344 -5.49 16.91 -13.33
CA ARG A 344 -5.70 18.24 -12.74
C ARG A 344 -6.85 19.00 -13.44
N GLY A 345 -7.86 19.40 -12.70
CA GLY A 345 -9.03 20.11 -13.22
C GLY A 345 -10.12 19.23 -13.81
N HIS A 346 -9.98 17.90 -13.77
CA HIS A 346 -10.97 16.97 -14.30
C HIS A 346 -11.22 15.80 -13.35
N ASN A 347 -12.49 15.42 -13.24
CA ASN A 347 -12.96 14.19 -12.62
C ASN A 347 -13.44 13.23 -13.70
N LEU A 348 -13.62 11.97 -13.35
CA LEU A 348 -14.26 10.97 -14.21
C LEU A 348 -15.28 10.15 -13.45
N TYR A 349 -16.27 9.63 -14.18
CA TYR A 349 -17.09 8.51 -13.76
C TYR A 349 -16.66 7.30 -14.56
N SER A 350 -16.17 6.26 -13.86
CA SER A 350 -15.71 5.02 -14.46
C SER A 350 -16.68 3.87 -14.16
N ILE A 351 -16.90 3.04 -15.14
CA ILE A 351 -17.60 1.75 -15.07
C ILE A 351 -16.70 0.73 -15.73
N ASP A 352 -16.07 -0.12 -14.94
CA ASP A 352 -15.04 -1.05 -15.38
C ASP A 352 -15.41 -2.50 -15.05
N ALA A 353 -15.14 -3.41 -15.99
CA ALA A 353 -15.28 -4.84 -15.82
C ALA A 353 -14.08 -5.58 -16.39
N THR A 354 -13.37 -6.32 -15.53
CA THR A 354 -12.40 -7.33 -15.94
C THR A 354 -13.16 -8.61 -16.25
N ALA A 355 -13.12 -9.03 -17.51
CA ALA A 355 -13.93 -10.11 -18.04
C ALA A 355 -13.21 -11.46 -18.03
N LYS A 356 -13.97 -12.54 -17.95
CA LYS A 356 -13.52 -13.86 -18.36
C LYS A 356 -13.26 -13.86 -19.87
N PRO A 357 -12.36 -14.72 -20.40
CA PRO A 357 -12.03 -14.75 -21.83
C PRO A 357 -13.26 -14.77 -22.73
N ASN A 358 -13.31 -13.92 -23.74
CA ASN A 358 -14.39 -13.77 -24.73
C ASN A 358 -15.77 -13.34 -24.17
N ARG A 359 -15.85 -12.83 -22.94
CA ARG A 359 -17.11 -12.42 -22.30
C ARG A 359 -17.14 -10.93 -21.89
N GLU A 360 -16.39 -10.09 -22.57
CA GLU A 360 -16.25 -8.66 -22.25
C GLU A 360 -17.59 -7.91 -22.31
N ALA A 361 -18.36 -8.11 -23.38
CA ALA A 361 -19.66 -7.46 -23.55
C ALA A 361 -20.67 -7.88 -22.44
N GLU A 362 -20.65 -9.15 -22.02
CA GLU A 362 -21.51 -9.64 -20.94
C GLU A 362 -21.07 -9.08 -19.57
N ALA A 363 -19.76 -9.02 -19.34
CA ALA A 363 -19.19 -8.45 -18.12
C ALA A 363 -19.54 -6.96 -17.99
N PHE A 364 -19.39 -6.21 -19.07
CA PHE A 364 -19.78 -4.81 -19.13
C PHE A 364 -21.30 -4.64 -18.91
N LYS A 365 -22.12 -5.47 -19.58
CA LYS A 365 -23.59 -5.45 -19.40
C LYS A 365 -23.99 -5.58 -17.94
N MET A 366 -23.36 -6.49 -17.21
CA MET A 366 -23.66 -6.74 -15.80
C MET A 366 -23.46 -5.48 -14.95
N ILE A 367 -22.32 -4.80 -15.10
CA ILE A 367 -21.98 -3.61 -14.29
C ILE A 367 -22.73 -2.37 -14.77
N TYR A 368 -22.90 -2.23 -16.08
CA TYR A 368 -23.67 -1.13 -16.64
C TYR A 368 -25.15 -1.22 -16.24
N THR A 369 -25.72 -2.44 -16.16
CA THR A 369 -27.10 -2.66 -15.67
C THR A 369 -27.23 -2.20 -14.22
N GLU A 370 -26.27 -2.48 -13.35
CA GLU A 370 -26.33 -2.03 -11.95
C GLU A 370 -26.21 -0.50 -11.85
N THR A 371 -25.35 0.09 -12.66
CA THR A 371 -25.19 1.55 -12.72
C THR A 371 -26.46 2.22 -13.22
N GLU A 372 -27.11 1.66 -14.26
CA GLU A 372 -28.39 2.15 -14.79
C GLU A 372 -29.55 1.91 -13.79
N ARG A 373 -29.52 0.80 -13.03
CA ARG A 373 -30.46 0.56 -11.91
C ARG A 373 -30.38 1.68 -10.88
N VAL A 374 -29.17 2.05 -10.45
CA VAL A 374 -28.98 3.18 -9.51
C VAL A 374 -29.48 4.49 -10.11
N LYS A 375 -29.24 4.74 -11.40
CA LYS A 375 -29.71 5.96 -12.06
C LYS A 375 -31.25 6.06 -12.08
N ARG A 376 -31.95 4.93 -12.29
CA ARG A 376 -33.44 4.90 -12.37
C ARG A 376 -34.13 4.83 -11.04
N HIS A 377 -33.65 3.98 -10.15
CA HIS A 377 -34.33 3.65 -8.90
C HIS A 377 -33.62 4.21 -7.66
N GLY A 378 -32.37 4.67 -7.80
CA GLY A 378 -31.55 5.17 -6.70
C GLY A 378 -31.08 4.06 -5.76
N PHE A 379 -30.49 4.50 -4.68
CA PHE A 379 -30.17 3.70 -3.50
C PHE A 379 -31.34 3.72 -2.52
N LEU A 380 -31.32 2.79 -1.56
CA LEU A 380 -32.32 2.70 -0.49
C LEU A 380 -31.86 3.49 0.75
N ALA A 381 -32.81 3.86 1.61
CA ALA A 381 -32.51 4.50 2.89
C ALA A 381 -31.61 3.62 3.79
N SER A 382 -31.79 2.29 3.75
CA SER A 382 -30.96 1.35 4.49
C SER A 382 -29.50 1.33 4.01
N GLU A 383 -29.25 1.46 2.70
CA GLU A 383 -27.90 1.55 2.14
C GLU A 383 -27.23 2.87 2.55
N LEU A 384 -27.94 3.99 2.45
CA LEU A 384 -27.43 5.29 2.88
C LEU A 384 -27.15 5.31 4.39
N GLY A 385 -28.02 4.70 5.20
CA GLY A 385 -27.82 4.56 6.63
C GLY A 385 -26.51 3.83 6.97
N ARG A 386 -26.24 2.71 6.30
CA ARG A 386 -24.99 1.96 6.46
C ARG A 386 -23.76 2.75 5.98
N ALA A 387 -23.85 3.36 4.81
CA ALA A 387 -22.75 4.16 4.29
C ALA A 387 -22.41 5.35 5.18
N LYS A 388 -23.44 6.03 5.74
CA LYS A 388 -23.25 7.09 6.74
C LYS A 388 -22.60 6.56 8.01
N ALA A 389 -23.05 5.43 8.55
CA ALA A 389 -22.48 4.82 9.74
C ALA A 389 -20.99 4.54 9.55
N ASP A 390 -20.61 3.97 8.41
CA ASP A 390 -19.21 3.70 8.07
C ASP A 390 -18.37 4.98 7.99
N VAL A 391 -18.86 6.01 7.24
CA VAL A 391 -18.10 7.27 7.07
C VAL A 391 -17.97 8.03 8.38
N LEU A 392 -19.01 8.03 9.23
CA LEU A 392 -18.96 8.66 10.54
C LEU A 392 -17.97 7.94 11.46
N THR A 393 -17.89 6.61 11.40
CA THR A 393 -16.91 5.82 12.14
C THR A 393 -15.48 6.10 11.66
N GLU A 394 -15.25 6.21 10.34
CA GLU A 394 -13.96 6.61 9.78
C GLU A 394 -13.53 7.98 10.31
N LEU A 395 -14.40 8.99 10.21
CA LEU A 395 -14.14 10.34 10.71
C LEU A 395 -13.84 10.38 12.22
N GLU A 396 -14.58 9.61 13.02
CA GLU A 396 -14.34 9.52 14.45
C GLU A 396 -12.94 8.97 14.78
N ASN A 397 -12.52 7.94 14.04
CA ASN A 397 -11.22 7.32 14.26
C ASN A 397 -10.07 8.22 13.78
N GLU A 398 -10.20 8.85 12.61
CA GLU A 398 -9.25 9.86 12.12
C GLU A 398 -9.07 10.98 13.16
N PHE A 399 -10.16 11.49 13.71
CA PHE A 399 -10.11 12.53 14.75
C PHE A 399 -9.47 12.05 16.07
N LYS A 400 -9.77 10.84 16.53
CA LYS A 400 -9.15 10.27 17.74
C LYS A 400 -7.63 10.09 17.59
N SER A 401 -7.17 9.85 16.37
CA SER A 401 -5.77 9.66 16.04
C SER A 401 -5.04 10.93 15.57
N LYS A 402 -5.70 12.09 15.67
CA LYS A 402 -5.13 13.37 15.19
C LYS A 402 -3.76 13.73 15.79
N ASP A 403 -3.50 13.33 17.04
CA ASP A 403 -2.21 13.57 17.70
C ASP A 403 -1.10 12.60 17.26
N LYS A 404 -1.44 11.66 16.35
CA LYS A 404 -0.54 10.67 15.75
C LYS A 404 -0.36 10.86 14.24
N ILE A 405 -0.82 11.98 13.72
CA ILE A 405 -0.62 12.33 12.31
C ILE A 405 0.86 12.67 12.09
N ASP A 406 1.48 11.94 11.18
CA ASP A 406 2.88 12.15 10.82
C ASP A 406 3.13 13.44 10.02
N ASN A 407 4.39 13.91 10.03
CA ASN A 407 4.81 15.12 9.35
C ASN A 407 4.46 15.11 7.85
N ASP A 408 4.71 13.99 7.17
CA ASP A 408 4.52 13.88 5.71
C ASP A 408 3.03 13.90 5.33
N THR A 409 2.14 13.51 6.23
CA THR A 409 0.68 13.63 6.04
C THR A 409 0.23 15.08 6.01
N TYR A 410 0.75 15.92 6.91
CA TYR A 410 0.49 17.36 6.86
C TYR A 410 1.08 18.01 5.60
N VAL A 411 2.29 17.61 5.21
CA VAL A 411 2.90 18.10 3.96
C VAL A 411 2.05 17.76 2.74
N ARG A 412 1.47 16.54 2.67
CA ARG A 412 0.56 16.17 1.56
C ARG A 412 -0.63 17.13 1.45
N GLY A 413 -1.19 17.58 2.56
CA GLY A 413 -2.22 18.62 2.59
C GLY A 413 -1.73 19.94 1.96
N MET A 414 -0.51 20.38 2.32
CA MET A 414 0.10 21.60 1.79
C MET A 414 0.44 21.49 0.30
N VAL A 415 0.90 20.31 -0.16
CA VAL A 415 1.10 20.02 -1.60
C VAL A 415 -0.22 20.18 -2.36
N ASN A 416 -1.31 19.62 -1.86
CA ASN A 416 -2.63 19.73 -2.49
C ASN A 416 -3.17 21.18 -2.49
N ASP A 417 -2.92 21.92 -1.42
CA ASP A 417 -3.27 23.35 -1.36
C ASP A 417 -2.50 24.17 -2.40
N TYR A 418 -1.20 24.00 -2.48
CA TYR A 418 -0.35 24.73 -3.43
C TYR A 418 -0.64 24.34 -4.89
N MET A 419 -0.75 23.03 -5.17
CA MET A 419 -0.86 22.53 -6.54
C MET A 419 -2.28 22.63 -7.12
N GLU A 420 -3.30 22.47 -6.28
CA GLU A 420 -4.68 22.33 -6.75
C GLU A 420 -5.67 23.26 -6.06
N GLY A 421 -5.25 24.08 -5.11
CA GLY A 421 -6.15 24.94 -4.31
C GLY A 421 -7.08 24.15 -3.38
N LYS A 422 -6.70 22.92 -3.03
CA LYS A 422 -7.41 22.10 -2.04
C LYS A 422 -6.84 22.42 -0.66
N VAL A 423 -7.51 23.31 0.05
CA VAL A 423 -7.05 23.88 1.32
C VAL A 423 -6.67 22.80 2.33
N ALA A 424 -5.47 22.92 2.93
CA ALA A 424 -5.04 22.08 4.04
C ALA A 424 -5.80 22.46 5.31
N THR A 425 -6.68 21.58 5.77
CA THR A 425 -7.61 21.80 6.88
C THR A 425 -7.09 21.23 8.20
N ASP A 426 -7.62 21.75 9.31
CA ASP A 426 -7.40 21.19 10.65
C ASP A 426 -8.22 19.90 10.87
N PRO A 427 -7.67 18.85 11.49
CA PRO A 427 -8.40 17.61 11.75
C PRO A 427 -9.69 17.78 12.57
N THR A 428 -9.78 18.80 13.41
CA THR A 428 -11.00 19.11 14.17
C THR A 428 -12.09 19.65 13.25
N PHE A 429 -11.70 20.53 12.34
CA PHE A 429 -12.61 21.02 11.30
C PHE A 429 -13.07 19.89 10.38
N ASP A 430 -12.18 19.04 9.93
CA ASP A 430 -12.51 17.90 9.07
C ASP A 430 -13.52 16.96 9.73
N PHE A 431 -13.34 16.67 11.01
CA PHE A 431 -14.28 15.87 11.77
C PHE A 431 -15.64 16.56 11.91
N GLN A 432 -15.68 17.82 12.35
CA GLN A 432 -16.94 18.55 12.60
C GLN A 432 -17.70 18.78 11.30
N PHE A 433 -17.02 19.25 10.26
CA PHE A 433 -17.64 19.48 8.97
C PHE A 433 -18.05 18.18 8.28
N GLY A 434 -17.22 17.14 8.39
CA GLY A 434 -17.53 15.80 7.89
C GLY A 434 -18.78 15.21 8.54
N GLN A 435 -18.91 15.32 9.86
CA GLN A 435 -20.14 14.93 10.57
C GLN A 435 -21.36 15.71 10.07
N PHE A 436 -21.26 17.02 9.97
CA PHE A 436 -22.31 17.85 9.45
C PHE A 436 -22.71 17.44 8.03
N ALA A 437 -21.74 17.32 7.12
CA ALA A 437 -21.98 16.96 5.73
C ALA A 437 -22.65 15.58 5.60
N VAL A 438 -22.12 14.56 6.28
CA VAL A 438 -22.65 13.19 6.22
C VAL A 438 -24.07 13.12 6.81
N GLN A 439 -24.33 13.78 7.94
CA GLN A 439 -25.65 13.76 8.57
C GLN A 439 -26.72 14.48 7.74
N THR A 440 -26.38 15.62 7.14
CA THR A 440 -27.33 16.47 6.38
C THR A 440 -27.55 16.05 4.94
N LEU A 441 -26.64 15.24 4.34
CA LEU A 441 -26.84 14.71 2.98
C LEU A 441 -28.06 13.79 2.94
N THR A 442 -28.99 14.07 2.03
CA THR A 442 -30.24 13.34 1.87
C THR A 442 -30.12 12.25 0.82
N LEU A 443 -30.99 11.24 0.89
CA LEU A 443 -31.09 10.20 -0.12
C LEU A 443 -31.40 10.77 -1.51
N GLN A 444 -32.24 11.79 -1.59
CA GLN A 444 -32.59 12.47 -2.85
C GLN A 444 -31.37 13.13 -3.50
N GLU A 445 -30.54 13.85 -2.72
CA GLU A 445 -29.30 14.47 -3.22
C GLU A 445 -28.34 13.41 -3.78
N ILE A 446 -28.13 12.30 -3.05
CA ILE A 446 -27.24 11.23 -3.48
C ILE A 446 -27.78 10.54 -4.75
N ASN A 447 -29.07 10.24 -4.81
CA ASN A 447 -29.67 9.57 -5.95
C ASN A 447 -29.66 10.43 -7.23
N ALA A 448 -29.66 11.76 -7.10
CA ALA A 448 -29.53 12.67 -8.24
C ALA A 448 -28.13 12.62 -8.91
N LEU A 449 -27.10 12.12 -8.21
CA LEU A 449 -25.72 12.12 -8.72
C LEU A 449 -25.52 11.18 -9.92
N ALA A 450 -26.18 10.03 -9.95
CA ALA A 450 -26.05 9.08 -11.06
C ALA A 450 -26.46 9.71 -12.40
N ALA A 451 -27.60 10.42 -12.42
CA ALA A 451 -28.08 11.11 -13.63
C ALA A 451 -27.16 12.27 -14.04
N LYS A 452 -26.57 12.96 -13.06
CA LYS A 452 -25.61 14.06 -13.27
C LYS A 452 -24.29 13.56 -13.87
N TRP A 453 -23.84 12.37 -13.50
CA TRP A 453 -22.53 11.86 -13.88
C TRP A 453 -22.55 10.91 -15.09
N LEU A 454 -23.63 10.13 -15.28
CA LEU A 454 -23.77 9.23 -16.42
C LEU A 454 -24.38 9.99 -17.62
N THR A 455 -23.67 11.00 -18.12
CA THR A 455 -24.07 11.82 -19.25
C THR A 455 -23.82 11.08 -20.58
N LYS A 456 -24.41 11.58 -21.68
CA LYS A 456 -24.16 11.04 -23.03
C LYS A 456 -22.92 11.63 -23.69
N LYS A 457 -22.46 12.80 -23.24
CA LYS A 457 -21.24 13.48 -23.71
C LYS A 457 -20.00 12.98 -22.99
N ASN A 458 -18.83 13.23 -23.59
CA ASN A 458 -17.51 12.96 -23.01
C ASN A 458 -17.30 11.48 -22.64
N ARG A 459 -17.91 10.56 -23.39
CA ARG A 459 -17.79 9.11 -23.19
C ARG A 459 -16.64 8.52 -23.95
N THR A 460 -15.82 7.72 -23.31
CA THR A 460 -14.79 6.92 -23.96
C THR A 460 -14.91 5.46 -23.51
N ILE A 461 -15.01 4.54 -24.45
CA ILE A 461 -14.90 3.10 -24.21
C ILE A 461 -13.45 2.69 -24.44
N ILE A 462 -12.91 2.02 -23.44
CA ILE A 462 -11.56 1.45 -23.48
C ILE A 462 -11.71 -0.06 -23.33
N VAL A 463 -11.22 -0.81 -24.32
CA VAL A 463 -11.10 -2.27 -24.26
C VAL A 463 -9.63 -2.60 -24.23
N THR A 464 -9.21 -3.39 -23.22
CA THR A 464 -7.82 -3.84 -23.09
C THR A 464 -7.76 -5.35 -22.97
N GLY A 465 -6.65 -5.96 -23.42
CA GLY A 465 -6.48 -7.39 -23.23
C GLY A 465 -5.35 -8.03 -24.03
N PRO A 466 -5.26 -9.37 -24.04
CA PRO A 466 -4.28 -10.11 -24.82
C PRO A 466 -4.40 -9.82 -26.33
N ALA A 467 -3.26 -9.69 -27.01
CA ALA A 467 -3.26 -9.47 -28.46
C ALA A 467 -3.71 -10.70 -29.26
N GLU A 468 -3.65 -11.90 -28.68
CA GLU A 468 -3.94 -13.17 -29.33
C GLU A 468 -4.79 -14.06 -28.45
N GLY A 469 -5.54 -15.00 -29.06
CA GLY A 469 -6.33 -16.02 -28.36
C GLY A 469 -7.64 -15.54 -27.71
N VAL A 470 -7.99 -14.27 -27.83
CA VAL A 470 -9.22 -13.66 -27.27
C VAL A 470 -9.90 -12.81 -28.35
N LYS A 471 -11.22 -12.95 -28.47
CA LYS A 471 -12.05 -12.04 -29.25
C LYS A 471 -12.46 -10.85 -28.37
N HIS A 472 -12.04 -9.65 -28.74
CA HIS A 472 -12.38 -8.43 -28.02
C HIS A 472 -13.71 -7.83 -28.47
N ALA A 473 -14.42 -7.22 -27.53
CA ALA A 473 -15.67 -6.52 -27.79
C ALA A 473 -15.43 -5.29 -28.68
N THR A 474 -16.16 -5.19 -29.76
CA THR A 474 -16.12 -4.05 -30.67
C THR A 474 -16.94 -2.86 -30.14
N LYS A 475 -16.71 -1.65 -30.72
CA LYS A 475 -17.54 -0.47 -30.41
C LYS A 475 -19.03 -0.77 -30.60
N ALA A 476 -19.41 -1.38 -31.70
CA ALA A 476 -20.80 -1.69 -32.02
C ALA A 476 -21.44 -2.68 -31.01
N GLU A 477 -20.70 -3.68 -30.57
CA GLU A 477 -21.16 -4.64 -29.52
C GLU A 477 -21.40 -3.92 -28.18
N ILE A 478 -20.52 -3.00 -27.78
CA ILE A 478 -20.70 -2.24 -26.53
C ILE A 478 -21.82 -1.21 -26.65
N GLU A 479 -21.94 -0.49 -27.77
CA GLU A 479 -23.05 0.42 -28.02
C GLU A 479 -24.40 -0.31 -28.01
N LYS A 480 -24.44 -1.50 -28.57
CA LYS A 480 -25.64 -2.38 -28.50
C LYS A 480 -25.98 -2.75 -27.06
N VAL A 481 -24.99 -3.13 -26.25
CA VAL A 481 -25.19 -3.43 -24.81
C VAL A 481 -25.74 -2.19 -24.07
N ILE A 482 -25.19 -1.02 -24.31
CA ILE A 482 -25.67 0.22 -23.70
C ILE A 482 -27.15 0.45 -24.08
N ALA A 483 -27.48 0.36 -25.36
CA ALA A 483 -28.85 0.56 -25.85
C ALA A 483 -29.83 -0.49 -25.28
N GLU A 484 -29.42 -1.76 -25.22
CA GLU A 484 -30.22 -2.83 -24.61
C GLU A 484 -30.52 -2.58 -23.13
N VAL A 485 -29.51 -2.20 -22.37
CA VAL A 485 -29.65 -1.91 -20.93
C VAL A 485 -30.48 -0.66 -20.70
N GLU A 486 -30.26 0.41 -21.50
CA GLU A 486 -31.06 1.65 -21.42
C GLU A 486 -32.53 1.43 -21.84
N ALA A 487 -32.86 0.41 -22.65
CA ALA A 487 -34.23 0.06 -23.02
C ALA A 487 -34.87 -1.01 -22.12
N ALA A 488 -34.09 -1.77 -21.37
CA ALA A 488 -34.61 -2.88 -20.56
C ALA A 488 -35.47 -2.40 -19.38
N ASP A 489 -36.43 -3.21 -18.98
CA ASP A 489 -37.11 -3.05 -17.69
C ASP A 489 -36.20 -3.61 -16.58
N ILE A 490 -35.59 -2.73 -15.81
CA ILE A 490 -34.66 -3.09 -14.73
C ILE A 490 -35.38 -2.99 -13.40
N ALA A 491 -35.57 -4.12 -12.72
CA ALA A 491 -36.19 -4.14 -11.38
C ALA A 491 -35.35 -3.37 -10.36
N ALA A 492 -36.05 -2.71 -9.41
CA ALA A 492 -35.40 -2.05 -8.30
C ALA A 492 -34.59 -3.01 -7.42
N TYR A 493 -33.57 -2.51 -6.77
CA TYR A 493 -32.79 -3.30 -5.79
C TYR A 493 -33.63 -3.58 -4.55
N VAL A 494 -33.49 -4.79 -4.00
CA VAL A 494 -34.16 -5.23 -2.77
C VAL A 494 -33.11 -5.56 -1.70
N ASP A 495 -33.30 -5.01 -0.51
CA ASP A 495 -32.42 -5.24 0.64
C ASP A 495 -33.13 -6.08 1.68
N ASN A 496 -32.70 -7.33 1.86
CA ASN A 496 -33.33 -8.32 2.74
C ASN A 496 -32.68 -8.39 4.15
N THR A 497 -31.83 -7.43 4.51
CA THR A 497 -31.06 -7.46 5.76
C THR A 497 -31.73 -6.58 6.81
N ALA A 498 -32.35 -7.16 7.83
CA ALA A 498 -32.92 -6.40 8.96
C ALA A 498 -32.66 -7.09 10.30
N GLY A 499 -32.12 -6.34 11.26
CA GLY A 499 -32.24 -6.59 12.71
C GLY A 499 -31.60 -7.85 13.28
N GLN A 500 -30.55 -8.42 12.67
CA GLN A 500 -29.90 -9.65 13.16
C GLN A 500 -28.68 -9.29 14.02
N SER A 501 -28.45 -10.03 15.13
CA SER A 501 -27.23 -9.97 15.93
C SER A 501 -26.21 -10.99 15.45
N LEU A 502 -24.91 -10.68 15.51
CA LEU A 502 -23.82 -11.62 15.17
C LEU A 502 -23.88 -12.86 16.05
N VAL A 503 -24.05 -12.69 17.36
CA VAL A 503 -24.14 -13.75 18.35
C VAL A 503 -25.46 -13.58 19.10
N LYS A 504 -26.23 -14.67 19.30
CA LYS A 504 -27.50 -14.64 20.02
C LYS A 504 -27.25 -14.54 21.53
N GLU A 505 -28.17 -13.90 22.24
CA GLU A 505 -28.08 -13.82 23.71
C GLU A 505 -28.11 -15.24 24.33
N GLY A 506 -27.22 -15.50 25.27
CA GLY A 506 -27.09 -16.81 25.93
C GLY A 506 -26.37 -17.91 25.14
N GLU A 507 -25.92 -17.61 23.92
CA GLU A 507 -25.20 -18.57 23.06
C GLU A 507 -23.78 -18.86 23.57
N VAL A 508 -23.11 -17.87 24.14
CA VAL A 508 -21.73 -17.96 24.62
C VAL A 508 -21.73 -18.22 26.12
N LYS A 509 -21.14 -19.35 26.52
CA LYS A 509 -21.19 -19.82 27.92
C LYS A 509 -20.18 -19.11 28.82
N GLY A 510 -19.07 -18.62 28.27
CA GLY A 510 -17.94 -18.05 29.00
C GLY A 510 -17.04 -19.12 29.62
N GLY A 511 -15.85 -18.72 30.01
CA GLY A 511 -14.88 -19.45 30.79
C GLY A 511 -14.31 -18.55 31.90
N LYS A 512 -13.23 -18.99 32.53
CA LYS A 512 -12.57 -18.24 33.59
C LYS A 512 -11.06 -18.20 33.35
N ILE A 513 -10.42 -17.10 33.76
CA ILE A 513 -8.97 -17.05 33.86
C ILE A 513 -8.59 -17.85 35.11
N VAL A 514 -7.83 -18.93 34.91
CA VAL A 514 -7.37 -19.84 36.00
C VAL A 514 -5.94 -19.55 36.43
N SER A 515 -5.15 -18.90 35.57
CA SER A 515 -3.78 -18.50 35.90
C SER A 515 -3.43 -17.16 35.23
N THR A 516 -2.59 -16.38 35.92
CA THR A 516 -2.05 -15.10 35.43
C THR A 516 -0.56 -15.07 35.67
N LYS A 517 0.21 -14.73 34.59
CA LYS A 517 1.66 -14.55 34.61
C LYS A 517 1.99 -13.20 34.04
N GLU A 518 2.74 -12.39 34.77
CA GLU A 518 3.24 -11.13 34.22
C GLU A 518 4.49 -11.37 33.36
N LEU A 519 4.61 -10.61 32.28
CA LEU A 519 5.74 -10.61 31.33
C LEU A 519 6.31 -9.18 31.31
N PRO A 520 7.10 -8.81 32.33
CA PRO A 520 7.54 -7.42 32.54
C PRO A 520 8.40 -6.92 31.36
N GLU A 521 9.18 -7.77 30.73
CA GLU A 521 10.02 -7.46 29.57
C GLU A 521 9.24 -6.95 28.36
N PHE A 522 7.98 -7.37 28.23
CA PHE A 522 7.07 -6.91 27.18
C PHE A 522 5.99 -5.95 27.69
N THR A 523 5.99 -5.62 28.98
CA THR A 523 4.88 -4.90 29.63
C THR A 523 3.53 -5.57 29.29
N ALA A 524 3.49 -6.89 29.41
CA ALA A 524 2.36 -7.73 29.01
C ALA A 524 1.96 -8.70 30.13
N THR A 525 0.76 -9.26 30.01
CA THR A 525 0.24 -10.27 30.95
C THR A 525 -0.21 -11.48 30.15
N GLU A 526 0.17 -12.68 30.57
CA GLU A 526 -0.35 -13.94 30.05
C GLU A 526 -1.46 -14.45 30.97
N TRP A 527 -2.61 -14.75 30.41
CA TRP A 527 -3.72 -15.44 31.05
C TRP A 527 -3.85 -16.86 30.51
N THR A 528 -4.02 -17.84 31.38
CA THR A 528 -4.48 -19.17 31.02
C THR A 528 -5.96 -19.27 31.35
N LEU A 529 -6.78 -19.68 30.39
CA LEU A 529 -8.21 -19.83 30.52
C LEU A 529 -8.58 -21.26 30.95
N SER A 530 -9.80 -21.45 31.45
CA SER A 530 -10.31 -22.75 31.89
C SER A 530 -10.38 -23.81 30.79
N ASN A 531 -10.41 -23.41 29.51
CA ASN A 531 -10.32 -24.29 28.34
C ASN A 531 -8.87 -24.46 27.84
N GLY A 532 -7.87 -24.16 28.65
CA GLY A 532 -6.45 -24.29 28.29
C GLY A 532 -5.86 -23.22 27.40
N ALA A 533 -6.68 -22.39 26.76
CA ALA A 533 -6.22 -21.31 25.87
C ALA A 533 -5.30 -20.33 26.60
N LYS A 534 -4.21 -19.93 25.97
CA LYS A 534 -3.31 -18.87 26.46
C LYS A 534 -3.64 -17.55 25.79
N VAL A 535 -3.76 -16.49 26.58
CA VAL A 535 -4.01 -15.14 26.05
C VAL A 535 -2.92 -14.20 26.54
N VAL A 536 -2.11 -13.68 25.64
CA VAL A 536 -1.10 -12.66 25.94
C VAL A 536 -1.69 -11.29 25.65
N PHE A 537 -1.85 -10.51 26.68
CA PHE A 537 -2.45 -9.18 26.60
C PHE A 537 -1.40 -8.09 26.86
N ARG A 538 -1.33 -7.10 25.96
CA ARG A 538 -0.50 -5.90 26.10
C ARG A 538 -1.30 -4.65 25.78
N LYS A 539 -1.49 -3.77 26.76
CA LYS A 539 -2.00 -2.42 26.50
C LYS A 539 -0.92 -1.63 25.75
N ALA A 540 -1.31 -1.00 24.64
CA ALA A 540 -0.45 -0.15 23.82
C ALA A 540 -1.28 0.94 23.15
N ASP A 541 -0.89 2.20 23.34
CA ASP A 541 -1.60 3.38 22.84
C ASP A 541 -0.81 4.15 21.76
N TYR A 542 0.10 3.45 21.09
CA TYR A 542 0.85 4.02 19.96
C TYR A 542 -0.08 4.36 18.80
N GLU A 543 -0.99 3.45 18.47
CA GLU A 543 -2.13 3.69 17.60
C GLU A 543 -3.41 3.73 18.48
N LYS A 544 -3.99 4.92 18.67
CA LYS A 544 -5.11 5.14 19.60
C LYS A 544 -6.42 4.50 19.18
N ASP A 545 -6.57 4.25 17.89
CA ASP A 545 -7.76 3.69 17.23
C ASP A 545 -7.66 2.19 16.95
N GLN A 546 -6.60 1.51 17.41
CA GLN A 546 -6.34 0.13 17.04
C GLN A 546 -6.16 -0.82 18.23
N VAL A 547 -6.79 -2.00 18.11
CA VAL A 547 -6.51 -3.21 18.88
C VAL A 547 -6.29 -4.34 17.87
N SER A 548 -5.13 -4.99 17.94
CA SER A 548 -4.77 -6.12 17.09
C SER A 548 -4.93 -7.46 17.82
N LEU A 549 -5.40 -8.46 17.09
CA LEU A 549 -5.48 -9.87 17.51
C LEU A 549 -4.58 -10.71 16.60
N LYS A 550 -3.74 -11.54 17.20
CA LYS A 550 -3.08 -12.67 16.52
C LYS A 550 -3.30 -13.93 17.34
N ALA A 551 -3.69 -15.00 16.70
CA ALA A 551 -3.73 -16.31 17.35
C ALA A 551 -2.93 -17.30 16.50
N TRP A 552 -2.23 -18.22 17.11
CA TRP A 552 -1.47 -19.25 16.40
C TRP A 552 -1.43 -20.56 17.17
N SER A 553 -1.40 -21.66 16.41
CA SER A 553 -1.10 -23.02 16.85
C SER A 553 -0.10 -23.65 15.88
N LYS A 554 0.60 -24.70 16.31
CA LYS A 554 1.56 -25.43 15.49
C LYS A 554 0.87 -26.50 14.65
N GLY A 555 1.37 -26.73 13.45
CA GLY A 555 0.86 -27.79 12.55
C GLY A 555 0.85 -27.36 11.09
N GLY A 556 -0.08 -26.51 10.76
CA GLY A 556 -0.22 -25.96 9.42
C GLY A 556 -0.54 -27.03 8.37
N SER A 557 -0.33 -26.66 7.12
CA SER A 557 -0.48 -27.62 6.00
C SER A 557 0.56 -28.73 6.01
N SER A 558 1.59 -28.65 6.89
CA SER A 558 2.57 -29.71 7.04
C SER A 558 1.98 -31.06 7.49
N LEU A 559 0.86 -31.03 8.20
CA LEU A 559 0.18 -32.23 8.70
C LEU A 559 -0.52 -33.03 7.61
N TYR A 560 -0.75 -32.44 6.44
CA TYR A 560 -1.46 -33.05 5.32
C TYR A 560 -0.53 -33.54 4.22
N ASP A 561 -0.92 -34.61 3.54
CA ASP A 561 -0.16 -35.20 2.43
C ASP A 561 -0.23 -34.35 1.15
N ASN A 562 0.61 -34.70 0.16
CA ASN A 562 0.71 -33.96 -1.10
C ASN A 562 -0.61 -33.92 -1.91
N LYS A 563 -1.54 -34.86 -1.69
CA LYS A 563 -2.86 -34.85 -2.32
C LYS A 563 -3.75 -33.73 -1.80
N ASP A 564 -3.61 -33.39 -0.52
CA ASP A 564 -4.47 -32.43 0.18
C ASP A 564 -3.87 -31.03 0.25
N VAL A 565 -2.60 -30.86 -0.15
CA VAL A 565 -1.84 -29.61 0.04
C VAL A 565 -2.50 -28.38 -0.63
N VAL A 566 -3.20 -28.59 -1.75
CA VAL A 566 -3.90 -27.51 -2.46
C VAL A 566 -5.14 -27.09 -1.68
N SER A 567 -5.99 -28.04 -1.28
CA SER A 567 -7.17 -27.78 -0.46
C SER A 567 -6.76 -27.12 0.87
N ALA A 568 -5.70 -27.63 1.53
CA ALA A 568 -5.19 -27.04 2.77
C ALA A 568 -4.73 -25.57 2.59
N LYS A 569 -4.02 -25.24 1.51
CA LYS A 569 -3.64 -23.85 1.22
C LYS A 569 -4.83 -22.94 0.97
N CYS A 570 -5.85 -23.46 0.25
CA CYS A 570 -7.05 -22.71 -0.05
C CYS A 570 -7.94 -22.44 1.18
N VAL A 571 -7.81 -23.22 2.26
CA VAL A 571 -8.57 -23.01 3.50
C VAL A 571 -8.43 -21.59 4.02
N GLY A 572 -7.19 -21.09 4.19
CA GLY A 572 -6.95 -19.74 4.70
C GLY A 572 -7.43 -18.65 3.74
N ASP A 573 -7.23 -18.87 2.44
CA ASP A 573 -7.53 -17.85 1.41
C ASP A 573 -9.04 -17.71 1.16
N PHE A 574 -9.82 -18.79 1.29
CA PHE A 574 -11.23 -18.82 0.88
C PHE A 574 -12.22 -18.66 2.05
N ALA A 575 -11.87 -19.17 3.24
CA ALA A 575 -12.82 -19.23 4.36
C ALA A 575 -13.44 -17.87 4.69
N GLY A 576 -12.65 -16.79 4.71
CA GLY A 576 -13.15 -15.44 4.93
C GLY A 576 -14.14 -14.92 3.88
N SER A 577 -14.20 -15.57 2.71
CA SER A 577 -15.11 -15.20 1.61
C SER A 577 -16.45 -15.93 1.64
N TYR A 578 -16.61 -16.92 2.50
CA TYR A 578 -17.87 -17.67 2.63
C TYR A 578 -18.85 -17.01 3.61
N GLY A 579 -18.37 -16.10 4.43
CA GLY A 579 -19.10 -15.57 5.57
C GLY A 579 -18.85 -16.43 6.82
N VAL A 580 -19.76 -16.38 7.78
CA VAL A 580 -19.63 -17.08 9.07
C VAL A 580 -21.01 -17.38 9.66
N ALA A 581 -21.16 -18.51 10.31
CA ALA A 581 -22.43 -18.98 10.88
C ALA A 581 -23.56 -18.97 9.82
N ASP A 582 -24.69 -18.34 10.15
CA ASP A 582 -25.83 -18.21 9.25
C ASP A 582 -25.68 -17.08 8.21
N PHE A 583 -24.59 -16.29 8.29
CA PHE A 583 -24.39 -15.09 7.47
C PHE A 583 -23.43 -15.36 6.30
N ASP A 584 -23.93 -15.21 5.08
CA ASP A 584 -23.04 -15.11 3.92
C ASP A 584 -22.20 -13.81 3.97
N ALA A 585 -21.15 -13.72 3.17
CA ALA A 585 -20.24 -12.57 3.25
C ALA A 585 -20.91 -11.21 2.93
N PRO A 586 -21.87 -11.07 1.99
CA PRO A 586 -22.65 -9.84 1.82
C PRO A 586 -23.46 -9.45 3.06
N THR A 587 -24.19 -10.41 3.63
CA THR A 587 -24.99 -10.19 4.85
C THR A 587 -24.13 -9.80 6.04
N LEU A 588 -23.04 -10.51 6.25
CA LEU A 588 -22.07 -10.20 7.30
C LEU A 588 -21.54 -8.75 7.17
N ARG A 589 -21.18 -8.32 5.96
CA ARG A 589 -20.71 -6.96 5.70
C ARG A 589 -21.78 -5.91 6.05
N LYS A 590 -23.05 -6.18 5.73
CA LYS A 590 -24.15 -5.29 6.08
C LYS A 590 -24.35 -5.19 7.60
N LEU A 591 -24.22 -6.30 8.32
CA LEU A 591 -24.32 -6.33 9.79
C LEU A 591 -23.16 -5.60 10.49
N LEU A 592 -22.00 -5.57 9.84
CA LEU A 592 -20.80 -4.88 10.35
C LEU A 592 -20.73 -3.40 9.93
N ALA A 593 -21.76 -2.85 9.26
CA ALA A 593 -21.77 -1.45 8.88
C ALA A 593 -21.65 -0.53 10.11
N GLY A 594 -20.75 0.45 10.04
CA GLY A 594 -20.42 1.34 11.16
C GLY A 594 -19.51 0.72 12.22
N LYS A 595 -19.02 -0.50 12.00
CA LYS A 595 -18.05 -1.19 12.88
C LYS A 595 -16.75 -1.41 12.15
N MET A 596 -15.65 -1.15 12.84
CA MET A 596 -14.30 -1.43 12.34
C MET A 596 -13.73 -2.63 13.08
N ALA A 597 -14.17 -3.82 12.71
CA ALA A 597 -13.70 -5.08 13.26
C ALA A 597 -13.59 -6.13 12.16
N ASN A 598 -12.50 -6.88 12.17
CA ASN A 598 -12.32 -8.01 11.26
C ASN A 598 -11.56 -9.13 11.95
N VAL A 599 -11.80 -10.36 11.53
CA VAL A 599 -11.05 -11.55 11.90
C VAL A 599 -10.99 -12.45 10.67
N SER A 600 -9.82 -12.96 10.35
CA SER A 600 -9.61 -13.88 9.26
C SER A 600 -8.75 -15.06 9.70
N PRO A 601 -9.12 -16.30 9.39
CA PRO A 601 -8.27 -17.46 9.58
C PRO A 601 -7.11 -17.46 8.59
N TYR A 602 -6.02 -18.13 8.93
CA TYR A 602 -4.94 -18.45 8.02
C TYR A 602 -4.42 -19.86 8.28
N LEU A 603 -3.94 -20.53 7.22
CA LEU A 603 -3.28 -21.82 7.31
C LEU A 603 -1.94 -21.72 6.58
N GLY A 604 -0.86 -21.60 7.36
CA GLY A 604 0.51 -21.54 6.86
C GLY A 604 1.10 -22.93 6.61
N SER A 605 2.41 -22.99 6.39
CA SER A 605 3.11 -24.27 6.22
C SER A 605 3.24 -25.04 7.54
N LEU A 606 3.62 -24.34 8.63
CA LEU A 606 3.96 -24.94 9.92
C LEU A 606 3.05 -24.48 11.07
N GLU A 607 2.15 -23.57 10.82
CA GLU A 607 1.21 -23.01 11.79
C GLU A 607 -0.12 -22.66 11.13
N GLU A 608 -1.16 -22.62 11.94
CA GLU A 608 -2.46 -22.04 11.64
C GLU A 608 -2.83 -20.98 12.66
N GLY A 609 -3.86 -20.18 12.34
CA GLY A 609 -4.30 -19.19 13.30
C GLY A 609 -5.32 -18.20 12.79
N PHE A 610 -5.48 -17.12 13.56
CA PHE A 610 -6.34 -16.00 13.22
C PHE A 610 -5.57 -14.69 13.28
N LYS A 611 -5.94 -13.78 12.41
CA LYS A 611 -5.50 -12.38 12.42
C LYS A 611 -6.74 -11.50 12.49
N GLY A 612 -6.73 -10.50 13.35
CA GLY A 612 -7.84 -9.56 13.48
C GLY A 612 -7.35 -8.18 13.89
N ALA A 613 -8.18 -7.21 13.62
CA ALA A 613 -8.00 -5.84 14.08
C ALA A 613 -9.37 -5.20 14.31
N CYS A 614 -9.43 -4.28 15.26
CA CYS A 614 -10.62 -3.48 15.52
C CYS A 614 -10.24 -2.14 16.13
N THR A 615 -11.23 -1.24 16.20
CA THR A 615 -11.14 -0.09 17.12
C THR A 615 -11.42 -0.54 18.56
N PRO A 616 -10.97 0.22 19.58
CA PRO A 616 -11.28 -0.11 20.98
C PRO A 616 -12.78 -0.32 21.25
N LYS A 617 -13.65 0.51 20.66
CA LYS A 617 -15.12 0.39 20.82
C LYS A 617 -15.71 -0.87 20.17
N ASP A 618 -15.04 -1.43 19.16
CA ASP A 618 -15.49 -2.61 18.43
C ASP A 618 -14.79 -3.90 18.88
N PHE A 619 -14.09 -3.87 20.03
CA PHE A 619 -13.34 -5.01 20.54
C PHE A 619 -14.22 -6.24 20.77
N GLU A 620 -15.43 -6.05 21.35
CA GLU A 620 -16.38 -7.16 21.52
C GLU A 620 -16.80 -7.73 20.15
N THR A 621 -17.02 -6.88 19.14
CA THR A 621 -17.35 -7.33 17.79
C THR A 621 -16.24 -8.20 17.19
N MET A 622 -14.96 -7.82 17.39
CA MET A 622 -13.83 -8.64 16.96
C MET A 622 -13.81 -10.01 17.64
N LEU A 623 -14.07 -10.07 18.93
CA LEU A 623 -14.12 -11.34 19.67
C LEU A 623 -15.36 -12.18 19.29
N GLN A 624 -16.50 -11.58 18.95
CA GLN A 624 -17.65 -12.27 18.37
C GLN A 624 -17.28 -12.92 17.01
N LEU A 625 -16.60 -12.18 16.15
CA LEU A 625 -16.11 -12.70 14.86
C LEU A 625 -15.11 -13.86 15.08
N LEU A 626 -14.20 -13.74 16.05
CA LEU A 626 -13.27 -14.81 16.40
C LEU A 626 -14.05 -16.07 16.83
N TYR A 627 -15.00 -15.92 17.76
CA TYR A 627 -15.85 -17.01 18.25
C TYR A 627 -16.59 -17.70 17.09
N LEU A 628 -17.23 -16.92 16.22
CA LEU A 628 -17.97 -17.45 15.09
C LEU A 628 -17.08 -18.17 14.06
N ASN A 629 -15.91 -17.64 13.76
CA ASN A 629 -14.93 -18.28 12.87
C ASN A 629 -14.41 -19.60 13.46
N PHE A 630 -14.26 -19.69 14.78
CA PHE A 630 -13.77 -20.89 15.46
C PHE A 630 -14.88 -21.95 15.59
N GLU A 631 -16.06 -21.57 16.09
CA GLU A 631 -17.15 -22.49 16.46
C GLU A 631 -18.14 -22.77 15.32
N LYS A 632 -18.34 -21.80 14.42
CA LYS A 632 -19.38 -21.84 13.39
C LYS A 632 -18.84 -21.43 12.00
N PRO A 633 -17.76 -22.08 11.53
CA PRO A 633 -17.25 -21.78 10.19
C PRO A 633 -18.29 -22.11 9.14
N ARG A 634 -18.37 -21.29 8.09
CA ARG A 634 -19.26 -21.47 6.96
C ARG A 634 -18.49 -21.94 5.74
N PHE A 635 -19.01 -22.96 5.05
CA PHE A 635 -18.51 -23.43 3.77
C PHE A 635 -19.65 -23.39 2.75
N ASP A 636 -19.71 -22.32 1.99
CA ASP A 636 -20.80 -22.02 1.05
C ASP A 636 -20.46 -22.53 -0.34
N ALA A 637 -21.27 -23.44 -0.88
CA ALA A 637 -21.03 -24.09 -2.18
C ALA A 637 -21.12 -23.10 -3.36
N GLU A 638 -22.04 -22.13 -3.31
CA GLU A 638 -22.20 -21.13 -4.39
C GLU A 638 -21.05 -20.13 -4.38
N ALA A 639 -20.67 -19.65 -3.20
CA ALA A 639 -19.49 -18.77 -3.06
C ALA A 639 -18.22 -19.51 -3.47
N HIS A 640 -18.06 -20.78 -3.11
CA HIS A 640 -16.92 -21.61 -3.52
C HIS A 640 -16.85 -21.73 -5.04
N LYS A 641 -17.96 -22.09 -5.70
CA LYS A 641 -18.04 -22.18 -7.16
C LYS A 641 -17.65 -20.86 -7.83
N ALA A 642 -18.11 -19.73 -7.30
CA ALA A 642 -17.75 -18.41 -7.81
C ALA A 642 -16.27 -18.11 -7.66
N ILE A 643 -15.65 -18.41 -6.50
CA ILE A 643 -14.22 -18.18 -6.23
C ILE A 643 -13.35 -19.07 -7.13
N VAL A 644 -13.62 -20.37 -7.16
CA VAL A 644 -12.87 -21.33 -7.99
C VAL A 644 -13.01 -21.00 -9.46
N GLY A 645 -14.21 -20.61 -9.92
CA GLY A 645 -14.46 -20.19 -11.29
C GLY A 645 -13.67 -18.93 -11.70
N ARG A 646 -13.55 -17.95 -10.79
CA ARG A 646 -12.69 -16.78 -11.04
C ARG A 646 -11.19 -17.15 -11.08
N MET A 647 -10.75 -17.98 -10.14
CA MET A 647 -9.36 -18.47 -10.10
C MET A 647 -9.01 -19.24 -11.36
N ALA A 648 -9.89 -20.13 -11.82
CA ALA A 648 -9.71 -20.89 -13.06
C ALA A 648 -9.60 -19.97 -14.27
N ALA A 649 -10.47 -18.96 -14.37
CA ALA A 649 -10.41 -17.97 -15.44
C ALA A 649 -9.09 -17.16 -15.42
N GLN A 650 -8.61 -16.76 -14.25
CA GLN A 650 -7.32 -16.06 -14.11
C GLN A 650 -6.14 -16.96 -14.51
N ILE A 651 -6.12 -18.22 -14.08
CA ILE A 651 -5.08 -19.19 -14.46
C ILE A 651 -5.07 -19.38 -15.96
N LYS A 652 -6.23 -19.55 -16.56
CA LYS A 652 -6.39 -19.71 -18.01
C LYS A 652 -5.89 -18.49 -18.78
N ALA A 653 -6.24 -17.29 -18.31
CA ALA A 653 -5.78 -16.04 -18.91
C ALA A 653 -4.25 -15.88 -18.83
N MET A 654 -3.61 -16.45 -17.81
CA MET A 654 -2.15 -16.40 -17.64
C MET A 654 -1.40 -17.56 -18.31
N GLU A 655 -2.07 -18.53 -18.90
CA GLU A 655 -1.44 -19.76 -19.40
C GLU A 655 -0.28 -19.49 -20.38
N ASN A 656 -0.44 -18.53 -21.27
CA ASN A 656 0.58 -18.15 -22.24
C ASN A 656 1.41 -16.92 -21.82
N ASN A 657 1.25 -16.44 -20.59
CA ASN A 657 1.98 -15.25 -20.13
C ASN A 657 3.44 -15.60 -19.79
N PRO A 658 4.44 -14.96 -20.42
CA PRO A 658 5.85 -15.21 -20.15
C PRO A 658 6.22 -15.04 -18.67
N LYS A 659 5.64 -14.08 -17.96
CA LYS A 659 5.90 -13.84 -16.55
C LYS A 659 5.46 -15.01 -15.67
N LYS A 660 4.34 -15.67 -16.01
CA LYS A 660 3.93 -16.89 -15.31
C LYS A 660 4.94 -18.00 -15.53
N ALA A 661 5.37 -18.23 -16.78
CA ALA A 661 6.37 -19.25 -17.11
C ALA A 661 7.72 -18.98 -16.40
N GLN A 662 8.14 -17.71 -16.30
CA GLN A 662 9.30 -17.27 -15.54
C GLN A 662 9.14 -17.62 -14.05
N GLY A 663 8.06 -17.19 -13.42
CA GLY A 663 7.77 -17.44 -12.01
C GLY A 663 7.68 -18.93 -11.67
N ASP A 664 7.01 -19.72 -12.50
CA ASP A 664 6.90 -21.16 -12.34
C ASP A 664 8.27 -21.87 -12.45
N SER A 665 9.12 -21.41 -13.38
CA SER A 665 10.47 -21.94 -13.54
C SER A 665 11.36 -21.63 -12.33
N ILE A 666 11.34 -20.37 -11.87
CA ILE A 666 12.07 -19.93 -10.66
C ILE A 666 11.62 -20.76 -9.46
N LYS A 667 10.30 -20.86 -9.24
CA LYS A 667 9.72 -21.60 -8.12
C LYS A 667 10.16 -23.06 -8.11
N ARG A 668 10.16 -23.74 -9.27
CA ARG A 668 10.64 -25.12 -9.39
C ARG A 668 12.12 -25.25 -9.06
N ILE A 669 12.96 -24.37 -9.61
CA ILE A 669 14.41 -24.39 -9.39
C ILE A 669 14.73 -24.13 -7.91
N PHE A 670 14.13 -23.09 -7.31
CA PHE A 670 14.38 -22.68 -5.93
C PHE A 670 13.89 -23.71 -4.89
N THR A 671 12.99 -24.61 -5.26
CA THR A 671 12.47 -25.67 -4.41
C THR A 671 12.91 -27.06 -4.86
N ASN A 672 13.98 -27.14 -5.63
CA ASN A 672 14.54 -28.40 -6.14
C ASN A 672 13.47 -29.32 -6.75
N TYR A 673 12.55 -28.76 -7.52
CA TYR A 673 11.43 -29.46 -8.16
C TYR A 673 10.58 -30.31 -7.19
N ASN A 674 10.50 -29.93 -5.92
CA ASN A 674 9.77 -30.65 -4.89
C ASN A 674 8.30 -30.86 -5.28
N SER A 675 7.80 -32.09 -5.23
CA SER A 675 6.44 -32.46 -5.67
C SER A 675 5.32 -31.84 -4.84
N ARG A 676 5.62 -31.38 -3.62
CA ARG A 676 4.68 -30.68 -2.74
C ARG A 676 4.41 -29.26 -3.21
N VAL A 677 5.32 -28.68 -3.98
CA VAL A 677 5.20 -27.32 -4.51
C VAL A 677 4.34 -27.36 -5.78
N LYS A 678 3.05 -27.11 -5.62
CA LYS A 678 2.11 -27.11 -6.74
C LYS A 678 2.15 -25.77 -7.49
N LEU A 679 2.11 -25.85 -8.82
CA LEU A 679 1.98 -24.68 -9.69
C LEU A 679 0.51 -24.43 -9.96
N MET A 680 0.15 -23.14 -10.14
CA MET A 680 -1.21 -22.74 -10.46
C MET A 680 -1.53 -23.06 -11.94
N ASN A 681 -2.22 -24.16 -12.16
CA ASN A 681 -2.67 -24.67 -13.46
C ASN A 681 -4.03 -25.37 -13.29
N ASP A 682 -4.54 -26.01 -14.35
CA ASP A 682 -5.82 -26.73 -14.30
C ASP A 682 -5.84 -27.85 -13.26
N ASP A 683 -4.72 -28.55 -13.04
CA ASP A 683 -4.64 -29.63 -12.03
C ASP A 683 -4.71 -29.04 -10.61
N TYR A 684 -4.17 -27.84 -10.40
CA TYR A 684 -4.32 -27.12 -9.15
C TYR A 684 -5.81 -26.83 -8.88
N ILE A 685 -6.54 -26.32 -9.87
CA ILE A 685 -7.97 -26.03 -9.75
C ILE A 685 -8.78 -27.29 -9.43
N LYS A 686 -8.53 -28.41 -10.14
CA LYS A 686 -9.19 -29.70 -9.92
C LYS A 686 -8.90 -30.29 -8.53
N SER A 687 -7.80 -29.88 -7.90
CA SER A 687 -7.39 -30.35 -6.57
C SER A 687 -8.04 -29.56 -5.42
N ILE A 688 -8.82 -28.51 -5.72
CA ILE A 688 -9.55 -27.74 -4.72
C ILE A 688 -10.87 -28.43 -4.42
N ASP A 689 -11.01 -29.02 -3.23
CA ASP A 689 -12.21 -29.74 -2.79
C ASP A 689 -12.83 -29.05 -1.56
N LEU A 690 -14.06 -28.55 -1.71
CA LEU A 690 -14.77 -27.81 -0.65
C LEU A 690 -14.97 -28.66 0.62
N LYS A 691 -15.37 -29.91 0.47
CA LYS A 691 -15.61 -30.81 1.61
C LYS A 691 -14.29 -31.07 2.35
N ARG A 692 -13.21 -31.30 1.59
CA ARG A 692 -11.90 -31.50 2.18
C ARG A 692 -11.37 -30.25 2.88
N MET A 693 -11.63 -29.07 2.32
CA MET A 693 -11.32 -27.79 2.96
C MET A 693 -12.07 -27.64 4.30
N GLU A 694 -13.34 -27.98 4.33
CA GLU A 694 -14.15 -27.94 5.55
C GLU A 694 -13.61 -28.91 6.63
N GLU A 695 -13.27 -30.15 6.24
CA GLU A 695 -12.66 -31.13 7.14
C GLU A 695 -11.33 -30.63 7.72
N ILE A 696 -10.46 -30.07 6.87
CA ILE A 696 -9.17 -29.49 7.28
C ILE A 696 -9.38 -28.31 8.22
N TYR A 697 -10.32 -27.42 7.91
CA TYR A 697 -10.64 -26.29 8.79
C TYR A 697 -11.07 -26.76 10.18
N LYS A 698 -12.06 -27.64 10.23
CA LYS A 698 -12.59 -28.19 11.49
C LYS A 698 -11.55 -28.98 12.28
N ASP A 699 -10.58 -29.57 11.61
CA ASP A 699 -9.46 -30.23 12.26
C ASP A 699 -8.50 -29.19 12.89
N ARG A 700 -8.13 -28.15 12.14
CA ARG A 700 -7.12 -27.17 12.60
C ARG A 700 -7.65 -26.16 13.62
N PHE A 701 -8.91 -25.78 13.53
CA PHE A 701 -9.54 -24.73 14.34
C PHE A 701 -10.59 -25.27 15.31
N SER A 702 -10.27 -26.34 16.03
CA SER A 702 -11.23 -27.01 16.93
C SER A 702 -10.69 -27.28 18.33
N ASP A 703 -9.51 -26.74 18.66
CA ASP A 703 -8.89 -26.94 19.96
C ASP A 703 -8.25 -25.66 20.48
N ALA A 704 -8.95 -24.95 21.34
CA ALA A 704 -8.48 -23.68 21.90
C ALA A 704 -7.26 -23.85 22.81
N SER A 705 -7.08 -25.03 23.43
CA SER A 705 -5.96 -25.32 24.35
C SER A 705 -4.60 -25.33 23.65
N ASP A 706 -4.60 -25.59 22.32
CA ASP A 706 -3.38 -25.60 21.50
C ASP A 706 -3.00 -24.20 20.97
N PHE A 707 -3.91 -23.22 21.14
CA PHE A 707 -3.71 -21.85 20.64
C PHE A 707 -3.11 -20.91 21.69
N THR A 708 -2.21 -20.05 21.20
CA THR A 708 -1.84 -18.81 21.90
C THR A 708 -2.51 -17.64 21.18
N PHE A 709 -3.37 -16.92 21.90
CA PHE A 709 -3.99 -15.68 21.45
C PHE A 709 -3.19 -14.50 21.96
N MET A 710 -2.99 -13.49 21.15
CA MET A 710 -2.27 -12.27 21.54
C MET A 710 -3.10 -11.05 21.17
N ILE A 711 -3.31 -10.17 22.13
CA ILE A 711 -4.07 -8.93 22.00
C ILE A 711 -3.13 -7.78 22.35
N VAL A 712 -2.89 -6.89 21.38
CA VAL A 712 -2.04 -5.70 21.56
C VAL A 712 -2.79 -4.48 21.06
N GLY A 713 -2.96 -3.45 21.89
CA GLY A 713 -3.61 -2.23 21.46
C GLY A 713 -4.18 -1.37 22.57
N ASN A 714 -4.93 -0.34 22.16
CA ASN A 714 -5.44 0.68 23.08
C ASN A 714 -6.77 0.25 23.73
N ILE A 715 -6.69 -0.75 24.59
CA ILE A 715 -7.80 -1.19 25.46
C ILE A 715 -7.24 -1.48 26.86
N SER A 716 -8.03 -1.22 27.90
CA SER A 716 -7.61 -1.50 29.27
C SER A 716 -7.74 -3.00 29.60
N LYS A 717 -6.97 -3.45 30.60
CA LYS A 717 -7.02 -4.82 31.10
C LYS A 717 -8.41 -5.16 31.68
N GLU A 718 -9.02 -4.18 32.33
CA GLU A 718 -10.34 -4.26 32.95
C GLU A 718 -11.47 -4.44 31.93
N GLU A 719 -11.36 -3.78 30.77
CA GLU A 719 -12.31 -3.91 29.66
C GLU A 719 -12.10 -5.22 28.89
N ALA A 720 -10.84 -5.60 28.67
CA ALA A 720 -10.52 -6.77 27.87
C ALA A 720 -10.83 -8.09 28.59
N LYS A 721 -10.53 -8.18 29.90
CA LYS A 721 -10.63 -9.41 30.71
C LYS A 721 -12.01 -10.09 30.65
N PRO A 722 -13.14 -9.40 30.92
CA PRO A 722 -14.45 -10.04 30.88
C PRO A 722 -14.85 -10.51 29.49
N LEU A 723 -14.43 -9.82 28.45
CA LEU A 723 -14.72 -10.20 27.05
C LEU A 723 -13.86 -11.39 26.61
N VAL A 724 -12.60 -11.45 27.04
CA VAL A 724 -11.72 -12.61 26.83
C VAL A 724 -12.29 -13.84 27.52
N GLU A 725 -12.70 -13.74 28.80
CA GLU A 725 -13.37 -14.82 29.52
C GLU A 725 -14.66 -15.26 28.82
N LYS A 726 -15.47 -14.32 28.33
CA LYS A 726 -16.73 -14.58 27.65
C LYS A 726 -16.50 -15.31 26.31
N TYR A 727 -15.68 -14.81 25.43
CA TYR A 727 -15.57 -15.30 24.04
C TYR A 727 -14.46 -16.32 23.86
N ILE A 728 -13.22 -16.04 24.27
CA ILE A 728 -12.09 -16.98 24.09
C ILE A 728 -12.26 -18.15 25.07
N GLY A 729 -12.72 -17.89 26.29
CA GLY A 729 -13.00 -18.92 27.29
C GLY A 729 -14.17 -19.86 26.95
N SER A 730 -14.96 -19.51 25.92
CA SER A 730 -16.04 -20.37 25.39
C SER A 730 -15.63 -21.24 24.22
N LEU A 731 -14.43 -21.05 23.69
CA LEU A 731 -13.97 -21.83 22.54
C LEU A 731 -13.78 -23.30 22.95
N THR A 732 -14.18 -24.20 22.07
CA THR A 732 -14.04 -25.65 22.26
C THR A 732 -12.56 -26.03 22.46
N ASP A 733 -12.30 -26.91 23.39
CA ASP A 733 -10.99 -27.53 23.64
C ASP A 733 -11.05 -29.05 23.43
N LYS A 734 -9.92 -29.65 23.13
CA LYS A 734 -9.74 -31.10 22.97
C LYS A 734 -8.50 -31.61 23.69
N ASP A 735 -7.79 -30.73 24.39
CA ASP A 735 -6.53 -31.03 25.12
C ASP A 735 -5.49 -31.73 24.24
N ARG A 736 -5.36 -31.30 22.94
CA ARG A 736 -4.38 -31.81 22.00
C ARG A 736 -3.06 -31.06 22.15
N THR A 737 -1.97 -31.77 21.90
CA THR A 737 -0.65 -31.16 21.68
C THR A 737 -0.15 -31.60 20.31
N GLU A 738 -0.04 -30.64 19.41
CA GLU A 738 0.39 -30.89 18.04
C GLU A 738 1.70 -30.19 17.71
N ASN A 739 2.39 -30.68 16.71
CA ASN A 739 3.59 -30.08 16.17
C ASN A 739 3.59 -30.26 14.64
N TRP A 740 4.34 -29.43 13.96
CA TRP A 740 4.52 -29.49 12.51
C TRP A 740 5.39 -30.67 12.10
N ILE A 741 5.29 -31.07 10.84
CA ILE A 741 6.10 -32.09 10.18
C ILE A 741 7.01 -31.41 9.15
N ASP A 742 8.31 -31.65 9.21
CA ASP A 742 9.23 -31.21 8.17
C ASP A 742 9.00 -32.01 6.86
N ARG A 743 8.45 -31.33 5.87
CA ARG A 743 8.13 -31.91 4.54
C ARG A 743 9.28 -31.80 3.53
N LYS A 744 10.46 -31.38 3.97
CA LYS A 744 11.70 -31.32 3.17
C LYS A 744 11.53 -30.55 1.85
N VAL A 745 10.93 -29.36 1.92
CA VAL A 745 10.86 -28.44 0.79
C VAL A 745 12.10 -27.55 0.84
N GLU A 746 13.17 -27.99 0.22
CA GLU A 746 14.51 -27.40 0.32
C GLU A 746 14.98 -26.91 -1.05
N SER A 747 15.94 -25.96 -1.07
CA SER A 747 16.66 -25.55 -2.26
C SER A 747 17.75 -26.56 -2.62
N PRO A 748 18.19 -26.63 -3.89
CA PRO A 748 19.28 -27.54 -4.27
C PRO A 748 20.61 -27.13 -3.62
N GLU A 749 21.31 -28.11 -3.05
CA GLU A 749 22.64 -27.91 -2.44
C GLU A 749 23.72 -27.64 -3.52
N GLY A 750 24.79 -26.99 -3.09
CA GLY A 750 25.93 -26.67 -3.95
C GLY A 750 25.66 -25.50 -4.88
N LEU A 751 26.18 -25.56 -6.09
CA LEU A 751 25.98 -24.54 -7.13
C LEU A 751 24.96 -25.02 -8.17
N THR A 752 23.86 -24.28 -8.29
CA THR A 752 22.92 -24.44 -9.40
C THR A 752 22.91 -23.14 -10.20
N GLU A 753 23.40 -23.17 -11.44
CA GLU A 753 23.37 -22.01 -12.34
C GLU A 753 22.47 -22.31 -13.55
N LYS A 754 21.56 -21.38 -13.86
CA LYS A 754 20.61 -21.51 -14.98
C LYS A 754 20.44 -20.20 -15.72
N LYS A 755 20.55 -20.25 -17.04
CA LYS A 755 20.11 -19.20 -17.94
C LYS A 755 18.81 -19.67 -18.64
N LEU A 756 17.76 -18.92 -18.47
CA LEU A 756 16.43 -19.24 -19.00
C LEU A 756 16.00 -18.17 -19.99
N TYR A 757 15.43 -18.60 -21.11
CA TYR A 757 15.09 -17.74 -22.23
C TYR A 757 13.57 -17.71 -22.43
N PHE A 758 12.98 -16.49 -22.44
CA PHE A 758 11.55 -16.30 -22.58
C PHE A 758 11.26 -15.25 -23.68
N PRO A 759 10.12 -15.37 -24.39
CA PRO A 759 9.66 -14.27 -25.21
C PRO A 759 9.36 -13.04 -24.32
N MET A 760 9.81 -11.87 -24.73
CA MET A 760 9.61 -10.61 -24.02
C MET A 760 9.38 -9.50 -25.04
N GLU A 761 8.38 -8.65 -24.81
CA GLU A 761 8.12 -7.47 -25.68
C GLU A 761 9.15 -6.37 -25.46
N VAL A 762 9.68 -6.25 -24.25
CA VAL A 762 10.81 -5.38 -23.94
C VAL A 762 11.99 -6.24 -23.54
N SER A 763 13.08 -6.12 -24.31
CA SER A 763 14.32 -6.86 -24.04
C SER A 763 14.88 -6.50 -22.67
N LYS A 764 14.91 -7.47 -21.75
CA LYS A 764 15.32 -7.28 -20.36
C LYS A 764 16.00 -8.53 -19.81
N GLY A 765 17.15 -8.35 -19.16
CA GLY A 765 17.76 -9.37 -18.32
C GLY A 765 17.27 -9.23 -16.87
N THR A 766 16.94 -10.34 -16.22
CA THR A 766 16.68 -10.38 -14.77
C THR A 766 17.60 -11.36 -14.11
N VAL A 767 18.40 -10.90 -13.15
CA VAL A 767 19.32 -11.71 -12.35
C VAL A 767 18.70 -11.97 -10.99
N LEU A 768 18.70 -13.24 -10.58
CA LEU A 768 18.17 -13.73 -9.31
C LEU A 768 19.17 -14.70 -8.70
N VAL A 769 19.75 -14.34 -7.57
CA VAL A 769 20.71 -15.19 -6.86
C VAL A 769 20.18 -15.45 -5.45
N LYS A 770 20.00 -16.72 -5.09
CA LYS A 770 19.76 -17.17 -3.72
C LYS A 770 21.03 -17.82 -3.19
N MET A 771 21.52 -17.35 -2.06
CA MET A 771 22.64 -17.92 -1.31
C MET A 771 22.15 -18.35 0.06
N PHE A 772 22.50 -19.58 0.52
CA PHE A 772 22.01 -20.07 1.80
C PHE A 772 22.93 -21.08 2.45
N ASN A 773 22.89 -21.12 3.77
CA ASN A 773 23.63 -22.09 4.59
C ASN A 773 22.85 -22.48 5.83
N ASP A 774 23.15 -23.66 6.37
CA ASP A 774 22.76 -24.01 7.72
C ASP A 774 23.47 -23.10 8.73
N ALA A 775 22.71 -22.54 9.67
CA ALA A 775 23.24 -21.63 10.67
C ALA A 775 22.57 -21.81 12.02
N LYS A 776 23.29 -21.57 13.10
CA LYS A 776 22.70 -21.56 14.43
C LYS A 776 21.81 -20.32 14.58
N TYR A 777 20.51 -20.51 14.83
CA TYR A 777 19.58 -19.43 15.06
C TYR A 777 19.92 -18.67 16.36
N ASN A 778 20.25 -17.39 16.25
CA ASN A 778 20.48 -16.46 17.36
C ASN A 778 20.53 -15.01 16.84
N ALA A 779 20.37 -14.05 17.76
CA ALA A 779 20.37 -12.62 17.45
C ALA A 779 21.66 -12.15 16.75
N TYR A 780 22.84 -12.61 17.22
CA TYR A 780 24.12 -12.19 16.66
C TYR A 780 24.26 -12.55 15.17
N ASN A 781 23.94 -13.77 14.78
CA ASN A 781 24.03 -14.19 13.38
C ASN A 781 23.02 -13.44 12.52
N ARG A 782 21.77 -13.28 13.00
CA ARG A 782 20.72 -12.55 12.28
C ARG A 782 21.10 -11.09 12.03
N ILE A 783 21.53 -10.38 13.06
CA ILE A 783 21.89 -8.96 12.96
C ILE A 783 23.15 -8.78 12.09
N THR A 784 24.15 -9.67 12.22
CA THR A 784 25.35 -9.59 11.38
C THR A 784 25.04 -9.85 9.91
N LEU A 785 24.10 -10.74 9.60
CA LEU A 785 23.65 -10.97 8.22
C LEU A 785 22.94 -9.75 7.65
N ASP A 786 22.10 -9.09 8.45
CA ASP A 786 21.44 -7.83 8.06
C ASP A 786 22.47 -6.70 7.83
N VAL A 787 23.50 -6.60 8.65
CA VAL A 787 24.60 -5.64 8.43
C VAL A 787 25.34 -5.94 7.13
N ILE A 788 25.64 -7.22 6.84
CA ILE A 788 26.28 -7.65 5.57
C ILE A 788 25.42 -7.24 4.39
N LYS A 789 24.11 -7.48 4.47
CA LYS A 789 23.12 -7.14 3.45
C LYS A 789 23.12 -5.62 3.19
N ASP A 790 23.03 -4.79 4.23
CA ASP A 790 22.97 -3.33 4.07
C ASP A 790 24.30 -2.76 3.53
N VAL A 791 25.45 -3.31 3.92
CA VAL A 791 26.76 -2.93 3.34
C VAL A 791 26.83 -3.28 1.84
N LEU A 792 26.34 -4.46 1.45
CA LEU A 792 26.28 -4.84 0.02
C LEU A 792 25.33 -3.95 -0.77
N ASP A 793 24.21 -3.59 -0.19
CA ASP A 793 23.22 -2.70 -0.82
C ASP A 793 23.82 -1.31 -1.14
N LEU A 794 24.55 -0.72 -0.19
CA LEU A 794 25.30 0.51 -0.40
C LEU A 794 26.34 0.37 -1.53
N ARG A 795 27.12 -0.71 -1.55
CA ARG A 795 28.14 -0.95 -2.58
C ARG A 795 27.54 -1.18 -3.96
N TYR A 796 26.47 -1.96 -4.05
CA TYR A 796 25.79 -2.22 -5.32
C TYR A 796 25.15 -0.95 -5.89
N THR A 797 24.60 -0.10 -5.04
CA THR A 797 24.13 1.21 -5.47
C THR A 797 25.27 2.02 -6.08
N ALA A 798 26.40 2.12 -5.39
CA ALA A 798 27.55 2.88 -5.88
C ALA A 798 28.19 2.30 -7.15
N GLU A 799 28.42 0.98 -7.21
CA GLU A 799 29.18 0.37 -8.30
C GLU A 799 28.32 0.01 -9.52
N ILE A 800 27.05 -0.41 -9.32
CA ILE A 800 26.23 -0.92 -10.42
C ILE A 800 25.27 0.16 -10.93
N ARG A 801 24.61 0.89 -10.04
CA ARG A 801 23.67 1.95 -10.44
C ARG A 801 24.41 3.22 -10.83
N GLU A 802 25.24 3.76 -9.93
CA GLU A 802 25.85 5.08 -10.11
C GLU A 802 27.00 5.06 -11.11
N LYS A 803 27.90 4.07 -11.02
CA LYS A 803 29.12 4.02 -11.84
C LYS A 803 28.91 3.36 -13.21
N GLU A 804 28.19 2.24 -13.26
CA GLU A 804 27.93 1.51 -14.51
C GLU A 804 26.67 1.98 -15.24
N GLY A 805 25.75 2.71 -14.57
CA GLY A 805 24.44 3.03 -15.12
C GLY A 805 23.73 1.78 -15.64
N GLY A 806 23.97 0.64 -14.99
CA GLY A 806 23.61 -0.68 -15.51
C GLY A 806 22.28 -1.21 -15.06
N THR A 807 21.69 -0.61 -14.04
CA THR A 807 20.37 -0.96 -13.48
C THR A 807 19.73 0.24 -12.81
N TYR A 808 18.42 0.23 -12.68
CA TYR A 808 17.71 1.18 -11.82
C TYR A 808 17.98 0.95 -10.33
N GLY A 809 18.20 -0.31 -9.92
CA GLY A 809 18.58 -0.67 -8.55
C GLY A 809 18.83 -2.16 -8.39
N VAL A 810 19.61 -2.50 -7.38
CA VAL A 810 19.88 -3.88 -6.94
C VAL A 810 19.21 -4.11 -5.60
N GLY A 811 18.32 -5.07 -5.49
CA GLY A 811 17.71 -5.45 -4.23
C GLY A 811 18.50 -6.56 -3.55
N VAL A 812 18.88 -6.35 -2.27
CA VAL A 812 19.49 -7.38 -1.42
C VAL A 812 18.53 -7.66 -0.26
N TYR A 813 18.18 -8.92 -0.05
CA TYR A 813 17.25 -9.36 0.98
C TYR A 813 17.85 -10.49 1.80
N THR A 814 17.55 -10.55 3.08
CA THR A 814 17.96 -11.63 3.98
C THR A 814 16.74 -12.30 4.60
N ASP A 815 16.85 -13.58 4.85
CA ASP A 815 15.91 -14.35 5.65
C ASP A 815 16.67 -15.25 6.62
N TYR A 816 16.13 -15.43 7.82
CA TYR A 816 16.75 -16.25 8.85
C TYR A 816 15.66 -17.11 9.49
N SER A 817 15.58 -18.36 9.10
CA SER A 817 14.61 -19.32 9.63
C SER A 817 15.22 -20.16 10.76
N GLN A 818 14.40 -20.55 11.73
CA GLN A 818 14.71 -21.60 12.71
C GLN A 818 14.01 -22.90 12.34
N PHE A 819 12.82 -22.81 11.76
CA PHE A 819 11.96 -23.95 11.46
C PHE A 819 11.51 -23.96 10.00
N PRO A 820 11.37 -25.14 9.37
CA PRO A 820 11.66 -26.48 9.90
C PRO A 820 13.16 -26.78 10.02
N LYS A 821 14.01 -25.98 9.38
CA LYS A 821 15.47 -26.07 9.38
C LYS A 821 16.07 -24.71 9.73
N SER A 822 17.14 -24.72 10.53
CA SER A 822 17.82 -23.48 10.86
C SER A 822 18.75 -23.07 9.71
N GLU A 823 18.37 -22.03 8.97
CA GLU A 823 19.01 -21.58 7.75
C GLU A 823 19.12 -20.05 7.69
N GLU A 824 20.26 -19.56 7.24
CA GLU A 824 20.48 -18.17 6.84
C GLU A 824 20.47 -18.07 5.31
N THR A 825 19.71 -17.10 4.77
CA THR A 825 19.55 -16.93 3.33
C THR A 825 19.77 -15.47 2.94
N MET A 826 20.40 -15.26 1.77
CA MET A 826 20.52 -13.96 1.12
C MET A 826 20.05 -14.06 -0.33
N TYR A 827 19.28 -13.07 -0.76
CA TYR A 827 18.84 -12.91 -2.15
C TYR A 827 19.45 -11.65 -2.73
N ILE A 828 19.90 -11.72 -4.00
CA ILE A 828 20.31 -10.58 -4.80
C ILE A 828 19.46 -10.60 -6.07
N GLN A 829 18.82 -9.47 -6.39
CA GLN A 829 17.95 -9.36 -7.56
C GLN A 829 18.10 -8.00 -8.22
N PHE A 830 18.17 -7.99 -9.55
CA PHE A 830 18.10 -6.77 -10.35
C PHE A 830 17.65 -7.04 -11.80
N ASP A 831 17.12 -6.02 -12.43
CA ASP A 831 16.82 -5.97 -13.86
C ASP A 831 17.87 -5.11 -14.57
N CYS A 832 18.22 -5.46 -15.80
CA CYS A 832 19.24 -4.76 -16.57
C CYS A 832 19.11 -5.02 -18.08
N ASP A 833 19.95 -4.38 -18.87
CA ASP A 833 20.18 -4.77 -20.25
C ASP A 833 20.66 -6.24 -20.29
N PRO A 834 20.06 -7.12 -21.14
CA PRO A 834 20.46 -8.53 -21.21
C PRO A 834 21.94 -8.74 -21.51
N ASP A 835 22.55 -7.88 -22.31
CA ASP A 835 23.97 -8.00 -22.67
C ASP A 835 24.92 -7.61 -21.50
N LYS A 836 24.41 -6.85 -20.52
CA LYS A 836 25.14 -6.46 -19.32
C LYS A 836 24.96 -7.44 -18.13
N ALA A 837 24.00 -8.37 -18.19
CA ALA A 837 23.61 -9.20 -17.05
C ALA A 837 24.79 -9.95 -16.41
N ASP A 838 25.64 -10.60 -17.19
CA ASP A 838 26.80 -11.33 -16.67
C ASP A 838 27.88 -10.39 -16.12
N HIS A 839 28.09 -9.23 -16.75
CA HIS A 839 29.03 -8.22 -16.26
C HIS A 839 28.59 -7.66 -14.91
N LEU A 840 27.36 -7.22 -14.78
CA LEU A 840 26.82 -6.65 -13.53
C LEU A 840 26.76 -7.69 -12.41
N LYS A 841 26.41 -8.95 -12.74
CA LYS A 841 26.48 -10.07 -11.82
C LYS A 841 27.92 -10.30 -11.31
N SER A 842 28.91 -10.17 -12.19
CA SER A 842 30.33 -10.29 -11.80
C SER A 842 30.76 -9.19 -10.82
N ILE A 843 30.21 -8.00 -10.92
CA ILE A 843 30.40 -6.90 -9.97
C ILE A 843 29.80 -7.27 -8.61
N CYS A 844 28.59 -7.86 -8.58
CA CYS A 844 28.01 -8.34 -7.33
C CYS A 844 28.95 -9.32 -6.61
N TYR A 845 29.50 -10.28 -7.31
CA TYR A 845 30.44 -11.25 -6.72
C TYR A 845 31.77 -10.62 -6.33
N ARG A 846 32.29 -9.67 -7.10
CA ARG A 846 33.50 -8.90 -6.75
C ARG A 846 33.33 -8.17 -5.42
N GLU A 847 32.18 -7.53 -5.19
CA GLU A 847 31.93 -6.81 -3.94
C GLU A 847 31.74 -7.76 -2.76
N ILE A 848 31.15 -8.94 -2.96
CA ILE A 848 31.14 -10.01 -1.97
C ILE A 848 32.58 -10.45 -1.62
N ASP A 849 33.42 -10.69 -2.62
CA ASP A 849 34.83 -11.07 -2.41
C ASP A 849 35.61 -9.97 -1.69
N ASN A 850 35.37 -8.69 -2.04
CA ASN A 850 35.95 -7.54 -1.36
C ASN A 850 35.53 -7.51 0.13
N LEU A 851 34.24 -7.75 0.42
CA LEU A 851 33.73 -7.77 1.79
C LEU A 851 34.35 -8.95 2.59
N VAL A 852 34.48 -10.14 2.00
CA VAL A 852 35.13 -11.30 2.60
C VAL A 852 36.62 -11.06 2.86
N LYS A 853 37.30 -10.35 1.96
CA LYS A 853 38.73 -10.13 1.99
C LYS A 853 39.15 -8.99 2.93
N HIS A 854 38.37 -7.90 2.91
CA HIS A 854 38.73 -6.63 3.57
C HIS A 854 37.76 -6.23 4.69
N GLY A 855 36.53 -6.72 4.68
CA GLY A 855 35.41 -6.20 5.51
C GLY A 855 34.78 -4.94 4.93
N PRO A 856 33.81 -4.34 5.63
CA PRO A 856 33.26 -3.02 5.28
C PRO A 856 34.29 -1.90 5.54
N SER A 857 34.11 -0.74 4.91
CA SER A 857 34.75 0.49 5.37
C SER A 857 34.17 0.89 6.74
N GLN A 858 34.91 1.66 7.53
CA GLN A 858 34.38 2.19 8.80
C GLN A 858 33.18 3.12 8.54
N GLU A 859 33.21 3.86 7.44
CA GLU A 859 32.11 4.73 7.04
C GLU A 859 30.85 3.95 6.71
N ASP A 860 30.94 2.90 5.89
CA ASP A 860 29.78 2.04 5.56
C ASP A 860 29.19 1.38 6.81
N LEU A 861 30.07 0.84 7.68
CA LEU A 861 29.62 0.20 8.91
C LEU A 861 28.88 1.18 9.82
N ASN A 862 29.39 2.40 9.97
CA ASN A 862 28.77 3.44 10.81
C ASN A 862 27.41 3.85 10.24
N LYS A 863 27.30 4.07 8.92
CA LYS A 863 26.02 4.38 8.24
C LYS A 863 24.98 3.29 8.50
N VAL A 864 25.36 2.02 8.33
CA VAL A 864 24.45 0.87 8.49
C VAL A 864 23.99 0.74 9.95
N ILE A 865 24.91 0.79 10.91
CA ILE A 865 24.55 0.71 12.35
C ILE A 865 23.62 1.84 12.75
N LEU A 866 23.90 3.08 12.32
CA LEU A 866 23.05 4.23 12.61
C LEU A 866 21.64 4.04 12.07
N ASN A 867 21.52 3.57 10.83
CA ASN A 867 20.21 3.32 10.21
C ASN A 867 19.44 2.18 10.88
N LEU A 868 20.08 1.07 11.21
CA LEU A 868 19.44 -0.04 11.91
C LEU A 868 18.91 0.38 13.28
N LYS A 869 19.68 1.13 14.05
CA LYS A 869 19.26 1.68 15.35
C LYS A 869 18.08 2.65 15.21
N LYS A 870 18.19 3.59 14.26
CA LYS A 870 17.11 4.54 13.98
C LYS A 870 15.80 3.83 13.61
N ASN A 871 15.85 2.88 12.67
CA ASN A 871 14.68 2.15 12.20
C ASN A 871 14.05 1.32 13.33
N ARG A 872 14.88 0.72 14.20
CA ARG A 872 14.39 0.01 15.37
C ARG A 872 13.69 0.95 16.35
N GLU A 873 14.29 2.09 16.67
CA GLU A 873 13.71 3.06 17.60
C GLU A 873 12.34 3.55 17.08
N GLN A 874 12.24 3.89 15.81
CA GLN A 874 10.98 4.26 15.20
C GLN A 874 9.95 3.11 15.27
N SER A 875 10.39 1.87 15.04
CA SER A 875 9.50 0.70 15.09
C SER A 875 8.89 0.46 16.47
N LYS A 876 9.59 0.80 17.56
CA LYS A 876 9.09 0.65 18.95
C LYS A 876 7.83 1.47 19.22
N HIS A 877 7.57 2.51 18.43
CA HIS A 877 6.37 3.33 18.50
C HIS A 877 5.16 2.78 17.73
N HIS A 878 5.19 1.49 17.36
CA HIS A 878 4.10 0.81 16.66
C HIS A 878 3.68 -0.48 17.37
N ASN A 879 2.37 -0.73 17.45
CA ASN A 879 1.80 -1.96 18.01
C ASN A 879 2.36 -3.22 17.34
N LYS A 880 2.64 -3.14 16.04
CA LYS A 880 3.22 -4.24 15.24
C LYS A 880 4.57 -4.71 15.77
N TYR A 881 5.44 -3.80 16.22
CA TYR A 881 6.73 -4.15 16.80
C TYR A 881 6.57 -5.08 18.00
N TRP A 882 5.73 -4.70 18.93
CA TRP A 882 5.48 -5.45 20.17
C TRP A 882 4.80 -6.80 19.91
N SER A 883 3.82 -6.80 18.98
CA SER A 883 3.20 -8.06 18.54
C SER A 883 4.20 -9.03 17.94
N ASN A 884 5.15 -8.53 17.15
CA ASN A 884 6.19 -9.36 16.56
C ASN A 884 7.21 -9.84 17.60
N ALA A 885 7.63 -8.98 18.51
CA ALA A 885 8.57 -9.31 19.57
C ALA A 885 8.02 -10.40 20.52
N ILE A 886 6.75 -10.26 20.94
CA ILE A 886 6.08 -11.25 21.78
C ILE A 886 5.94 -12.58 21.03
N LYS A 887 5.45 -12.57 19.77
CA LYS A 887 5.35 -13.82 18.98
C LYS A 887 6.72 -14.47 18.79
N HIS A 888 7.75 -13.68 18.50
CA HIS A 888 9.11 -14.17 18.36
C HIS A 888 9.61 -14.89 19.63
N PHE A 889 9.35 -14.31 20.79
CA PHE A 889 9.68 -14.92 22.08
C PHE A 889 8.97 -16.27 22.28
N TYR A 890 7.67 -16.37 21.99
CA TYR A 890 6.90 -17.60 22.12
C TYR A 890 7.32 -18.69 21.14
N VAL A 891 7.69 -18.31 19.93
CA VAL A 891 8.06 -19.25 18.87
C VAL A 891 9.54 -19.67 18.95
N HIS A 892 10.45 -18.71 19.22
CA HIS A 892 11.89 -18.90 19.12
C HIS A 892 12.63 -18.91 20.47
N GLY A 893 11.96 -18.49 21.56
CA GLY A 893 12.57 -18.39 22.90
C GLY A 893 13.54 -17.21 23.05
N GLU A 894 13.61 -16.29 22.09
CA GLU A 894 14.52 -15.15 22.11
C GLU A 894 13.76 -13.84 22.37
N ASN A 895 14.18 -13.11 23.41
CA ASN A 895 13.67 -11.78 23.70
C ASN A 895 14.35 -10.73 22.81
N THR A 896 13.69 -10.32 21.73
CA THR A 896 14.23 -9.30 20.81
C THR A 896 14.12 -7.88 21.35
N VAL A 897 13.42 -7.63 22.46
CA VAL A 897 13.32 -6.31 23.10
C VAL A 897 14.55 -6.03 23.97
N ASP A 898 15.20 -7.07 24.43
CA ASP A 898 16.42 -6.95 25.24
C ASP A 898 17.55 -6.30 24.41
N ALA A 899 18.17 -5.26 24.96
CA ALA A 899 19.29 -4.55 24.32
C ALA A 899 20.45 -5.49 24.02
N ALA A 900 20.69 -6.51 24.85
CA ALA A 900 21.73 -7.53 24.65
C ALA A 900 21.52 -8.34 23.36
N ASN A 901 20.30 -8.43 22.86
CA ASN A 901 19.94 -9.13 21.62
C ASN A 901 19.79 -8.23 20.40
N TYR A 902 20.12 -6.94 20.50
CA TYR A 902 20.08 -6.03 19.34
C TYR A 902 21.07 -4.86 19.50
N GLU A 903 20.78 -3.88 20.36
CA GLU A 903 21.55 -2.63 20.47
C GLU A 903 23.00 -2.90 20.88
N ASP A 904 23.22 -3.74 21.88
CA ASP A 904 24.58 -4.10 22.37
C ASP A 904 25.38 -4.86 21.31
N ILE A 905 24.70 -5.69 20.48
CA ILE A 905 25.37 -6.35 19.36
C ILE A 905 25.86 -5.33 18.35
N LEU A 906 25.01 -4.38 17.97
CA LEU A 906 25.37 -3.33 17.01
C LEU A 906 26.47 -2.41 17.53
N ASP A 907 26.44 -2.06 18.82
CA ASP A 907 27.42 -1.16 19.45
C ASP A 907 28.81 -1.77 19.54
N ASN A 908 28.87 -3.10 19.68
CA ASN A 908 30.14 -3.82 19.80
C ASN A 908 30.63 -4.41 18.46
N LEU A 909 29.84 -4.23 17.37
CA LEU A 909 30.19 -4.83 16.08
C LEU A 909 31.35 -4.09 15.40
N THR A 910 32.44 -4.82 15.11
CA THR A 910 33.60 -4.26 14.45
C THR A 910 33.72 -4.72 12.98
N ILE A 911 34.53 -4.00 12.20
CA ILE A 911 34.91 -4.43 10.83
C ILE A 911 35.36 -5.88 10.80
N LYS A 912 36.14 -6.29 11.81
CA LYS A 912 36.68 -7.67 11.93
C LYS A 912 35.56 -8.69 12.12
N ASP A 913 34.54 -8.34 12.88
CA ASP A 913 33.41 -9.24 13.13
C ASP A 913 32.56 -9.42 11.87
N VAL A 914 32.24 -8.33 11.18
CA VAL A 914 31.49 -8.35 9.90
C VAL A 914 32.29 -9.13 8.85
N LYS A 915 33.60 -8.90 8.72
CA LYS A 915 34.47 -9.66 7.84
C LYS A 915 34.44 -11.14 8.16
N LYS A 916 34.53 -11.52 9.46
CA LYS A 916 34.46 -12.91 9.89
C LYS A 916 33.12 -13.56 9.58
N ALA A 917 32.03 -12.85 9.81
CA ALA A 917 30.67 -13.32 9.49
C ALA A 917 30.48 -13.48 7.98
N ALA A 918 30.91 -12.50 7.17
CA ALA A 918 30.88 -12.59 5.70
C ALA A 918 31.69 -13.78 5.19
N LYS A 919 32.92 -13.97 5.72
CA LYS A 919 33.75 -15.13 5.38
C LYS A 919 33.07 -16.45 5.75
N LYS A 920 32.39 -16.52 6.90
CA LYS A 920 31.67 -17.72 7.34
C LYS A 920 30.49 -18.00 6.40
N PHE A 921 29.70 -16.99 6.07
CA PHE A 921 28.52 -17.13 5.20
C PHE A 921 28.91 -17.51 3.77
N PHE A 922 29.84 -16.81 3.12
CA PHE A 922 30.15 -16.98 1.70
C PHE A 922 31.15 -18.10 1.39
N LYS A 923 31.87 -18.66 2.37
CA LYS A 923 32.98 -19.61 2.12
C LYS A 923 32.54 -20.94 1.47
N LYS A 924 31.36 -21.45 1.83
CA LYS A 924 30.81 -22.72 1.32
C LYS A 924 29.30 -22.57 1.11
N VAL A 925 28.90 -21.42 0.56
CA VAL A 925 27.50 -21.08 0.40
C VAL A 925 26.88 -21.95 -0.69
N ASN A 926 25.71 -22.52 -0.38
CA ASN A 926 24.86 -23.09 -1.41
C ASN A 926 24.29 -21.93 -2.24
N LYS A 927 24.30 -22.06 -3.55
CA LYS A 927 23.94 -20.97 -4.45
C LYS A 927 23.04 -21.41 -5.59
N VAL A 928 21.92 -20.76 -5.72
CA VAL A 928 21.02 -20.88 -6.89
C VAL A 928 21.07 -19.55 -7.65
N ASP A 929 21.69 -19.57 -8.81
CA ASP A 929 21.90 -18.42 -9.70
C ASP A 929 21.06 -18.60 -10.96
N VAL A 930 20.02 -17.77 -11.11
CA VAL A 930 19.12 -17.82 -12.25
C VAL A 930 19.15 -16.48 -12.98
N THR A 931 19.45 -16.53 -14.27
CA THR A 931 19.39 -15.37 -15.15
C THR A 931 18.28 -15.58 -16.19
N LEU A 932 17.28 -14.72 -16.21
CA LEU A 932 16.22 -14.70 -17.21
C LEU A 932 16.63 -13.76 -18.33
N LEU A 933 16.53 -14.22 -19.57
CA LEU A 933 16.96 -13.52 -20.76
C LEU A 933 15.86 -13.55 -21.83
N PRO A 934 15.82 -12.57 -22.74
CA PRO A 934 14.93 -12.62 -23.88
C PRO A 934 15.31 -13.79 -24.80
N LYS A 935 14.28 -14.48 -25.34
CA LYS A 935 14.48 -15.45 -26.40
C LYS A 935 14.87 -14.69 -27.68
N LYS A 936 15.99 -15.07 -28.30
CA LYS A 936 16.42 -14.51 -29.57
C LYS A 936 15.47 -14.87 -30.69
#